data_1454a062fa10f5cbacc10f178bc3270a
#
_entry.id   1454a062fa10f5cbacc10f178bc3270a
#
_cell.length_a   1.000
_cell.length_b   1.000
_cell.length_c   1.000
_cell.angle_alpha   90.00
_cell.angle_beta   90.00
_cell.angle_gamma   90.00
#
_symmetry.space_group_name_H-M   'P 1'
#
loop_
_entity.id
_entity.type
_entity.pdbx_description
1 polymer ?
#
loop_
_entity_poly.entity_id
_entity_poly.type
_entity_poly.pdbx_seq_one_letter_code
_entity_poly.pdbx_strand_id
1 'polypeptide(L)'
;MFPHNPLRFDAQGLSEEAQRQLFGQLLLPRMIEEKMMSQLRQGKISKWFSGMGQEAISVGVAAAMPSDKFIFPMHRNLGIFTTRGIPLARLFAQFQGKDAGFTKGRDRSFHFGSREHHIVGMISHLGPQLGLADGVALAEKLDKTGGCSFVFTGDGGASEGDFHEAVNVAAVWQLPVLIGIENNAWGLSTPSDQQFRCAHFTDKAIGYGIPEEDAIQVDGNDLFDVYHKVRQCVESLRERPRPIILEFKTFRMRGHEEASGTKYYPEGLIDTWAQVDPVDRLRAHLYSTGVLTDGQEEDLRATIKSQIEEGLRDAASEPAIEASTAEELTDRFAPGTPAGLKEAPSASRELRFIDAIQEGLRESMRIHDGLVLMGQDIGAYGGVFKVTEGFVGEFGEDRVRNTPLCESAIVGAGLGLSIAGKKAMVEMQFSDFVTCGFNQIVNNLAKIHWRWGQAADVVVRMPTGGGVGAGPYHSQSTEAWFFHVPGLKIAYPSTPADAKGLLRMAIDDPNPVLFFEHKYLYRSLTGPVPEEDYLLEFGVGRIVREGRDATVITYGLGVQWAEQVLDAHPEWSVELIDLRTLLPWDEALVMASVRKTGKALVLHEDTMTGGIGAEISARIHEQCFEALDAPVARTASLDTAFPFAADLERNFMANARLEADLTRLLKH
;
A
#
# COMPACT_ATOMS: atom_id res chain seq x y z
N MET A 1 -12.47 -32.35 -9.69
CA MET A 1 -13.93 -32.28 -9.67
C MET A 1 -14.37 -32.37 -8.21
N PHE A 2 -15.01 -31.36 -7.66
CA PHE A 2 -15.46 -31.41 -6.26
C PHE A 2 -16.69 -32.33 -6.21
N PRO A 3 -16.76 -33.29 -5.26
CA PRO A 3 -17.89 -34.18 -5.20
C PRO A 3 -19.15 -33.43 -4.80
N HIS A 4 -20.24 -33.71 -5.48
CA HIS A 4 -21.58 -33.24 -5.12
C HIS A 4 -21.94 -33.75 -3.71
N ASN A 5 -21.95 -32.84 -2.75
CA ASN A 5 -22.59 -33.14 -1.48
C ASN A 5 -24.10 -32.94 -1.69
N PRO A 6 -24.97 -33.91 -1.35
CA PRO A 6 -26.42 -33.70 -1.44
C PRO A 6 -26.80 -32.50 -0.57
N LEU A 7 -27.75 -31.70 -1.07
CA LEU A 7 -28.31 -30.51 -0.44
C LEU A 7 -28.60 -30.74 1.07
N ARG A 8 -27.73 -30.27 1.94
CA ARG A 8 -27.95 -30.19 3.38
C ARG A 8 -27.72 -28.75 3.81
N PHE A 9 -28.73 -27.91 3.55
CA PHE A 9 -28.71 -26.58 4.15
C PHE A 9 -28.98 -26.74 5.66
N ASP A 10 -28.04 -26.28 6.46
CA ASP A 10 -28.22 -26.19 7.91
C ASP A 10 -28.71 -24.79 8.27
N ALA A 11 -30.03 -24.67 8.45
CA ALA A 11 -30.66 -23.43 8.89
C ALA A 11 -30.57 -23.22 10.42
N GLN A 12 -29.71 -23.96 11.12
CA GLN A 12 -29.62 -23.95 12.59
C GLN A 12 -29.50 -22.51 13.15
N GLY A 13 -30.44 -22.15 14.00
CA GLY A 13 -30.43 -20.82 14.65
C GLY A 13 -30.91 -19.66 13.78
N LEU A 14 -31.29 -19.89 12.52
CA LEU A 14 -31.86 -18.88 11.64
C LEU A 14 -33.38 -18.93 11.65
N SER A 15 -34.02 -17.82 12.02
CA SER A 15 -35.48 -17.69 11.87
C SER A 15 -35.85 -17.68 10.37
N GLU A 16 -37.10 -18.01 10.06
CA GLU A 16 -37.61 -17.93 8.68
C GLU A 16 -37.41 -16.55 8.06
N GLU A 17 -37.57 -15.50 8.86
CA GLU A 17 -37.33 -14.12 8.42
C GLU A 17 -35.85 -13.89 8.06
N ALA A 18 -34.92 -14.36 8.88
CA ALA A 18 -33.48 -14.28 8.61
C ALA A 18 -33.09 -15.06 7.35
N GLN A 19 -33.70 -16.23 7.13
CA GLN A 19 -33.47 -17.02 5.91
C GLN A 19 -33.97 -16.28 4.65
N ARG A 20 -35.16 -15.67 4.70
CA ARG A 20 -35.69 -14.84 3.60
C ARG A 20 -34.82 -13.62 3.35
N GLN A 21 -34.34 -12.96 4.40
CA GLN A 21 -33.42 -11.82 4.29
C GLN A 21 -32.11 -12.21 3.61
N LEU A 22 -31.49 -13.31 4.03
CA LEU A 22 -30.27 -13.84 3.40
C LEU A 22 -30.50 -14.20 1.94
N PHE A 23 -31.66 -14.77 1.59
CA PHE A 23 -32.03 -15.02 0.19
C PHE A 23 -32.14 -13.73 -0.62
N GLY A 24 -32.76 -12.69 -0.06
CA GLY A 24 -32.82 -11.38 -0.70
C GLY A 24 -31.45 -10.76 -0.92
N GLN A 25 -30.56 -10.87 0.06
CA GLN A 25 -29.16 -10.43 -0.06
C GLN A 25 -28.38 -11.21 -1.10
N LEU A 26 -28.68 -12.52 -1.29
CA LEU A 26 -28.06 -13.35 -2.32
C LEU A 26 -28.62 -13.05 -3.71
N LEU A 27 -29.90 -12.74 -3.81
CA LEU A 27 -30.58 -12.46 -5.08
C LEU A 27 -30.19 -11.09 -5.66
N LEU A 28 -29.95 -10.10 -4.80
CA LEU A 28 -29.59 -8.73 -5.24
C LEU A 28 -28.33 -8.69 -6.13
N PRO A 29 -27.17 -9.22 -5.71
CA PRO A 29 -25.99 -9.22 -6.58
C PRO A 29 -26.22 -10.01 -7.88
N ARG A 30 -26.94 -11.13 -7.87
CA ARG A 30 -27.30 -11.88 -9.09
C ARG A 30 -28.07 -11.01 -10.07
N MET A 31 -29.11 -10.32 -9.63
CA MET A 31 -29.91 -9.44 -10.48
C MET A 31 -29.13 -8.22 -10.98
N ILE A 32 -28.21 -7.68 -10.18
CA ILE A 32 -27.27 -6.65 -10.63
C ILE A 32 -26.35 -7.20 -11.72
N GLU A 33 -25.76 -8.38 -11.53
CA GLU A 33 -24.89 -9.05 -12.51
C GLU A 33 -25.58 -9.17 -13.88
N GLU A 34 -26.81 -9.67 -13.91
CA GLU A 34 -27.61 -9.80 -15.13
C GLU A 34 -27.84 -8.44 -15.81
N LYS A 35 -28.09 -7.40 -15.01
CA LYS A 35 -28.28 -6.04 -15.52
C LYS A 35 -26.97 -5.45 -16.06
N MET A 36 -25.84 -5.69 -15.37
CA MET A 36 -24.51 -5.21 -15.81
C MET A 36 -24.08 -5.88 -17.11
N MET A 37 -24.43 -7.14 -17.35
CA MET A 37 -24.23 -7.79 -18.65
C MET A 37 -24.93 -7.05 -19.79
N SER A 38 -26.14 -6.58 -19.54
CA SER A 38 -26.87 -5.75 -20.52
C SER A 38 -26.20 -4.39 -20.73
N GLN A 39 -25.74 -3.73 -19.65
CA GLN A 39 -25.02 -2.45 -19.72
C GLN A 39 -23.69 -2.58 -20.47
N LEU A 40 -22.94 -3.68 -20.26
CA LEU A 40 -21.71 -3.97 -20.98
C LEU A 40 -21.93 -4.11 -22.48
N ARG A 41 -22.97 -4.88 -22.90
CA ARG A 41 -23.34 -5.06 -24.32
C ARG A 41 -23.77 -3.74 -25.00
N GLN A 42 -24.30 -2.80 -24.21
CA GLN A 42 -24.67 -1.45 -24.67
C GLN A 42 -23.50 -0.45 -24.63
N GLY A 43 -22.31 -0.87 -24.21
CA GLY A 43 -21.13 -0.01 -24.08
C GLY A 43 -21.21 1.05 -22.97
N LYS A 44 -22.16 0.92 -22.02
CA LYS A 44 -22.33 1.84 -20.89
C LYS A 44 -21.34 1.60 -19.77
N ILE A 45 -20.76 0.41 -19.70
CA ILE A 45 -19.62 0.05 -18.86
C ILE A 45 -18.58 -0.65 -19.74
N SER A 46 -17.29 -0.49 -19.41
CA SER A 46 -16.20 -0.95 -20.27
C SER A 46 -15.74 -2.37 -19.97
N LYS A 47 -15.84 -2.80 -18.71
CA LYS A 47 -15.36 -4.10 -18.22
C LYS A 47 -16.23 -4.63 -17.09
N TRP A 48 -16.36 -5.97 -17.05
CA TRP A 48 -17.06 -6.63 -15.99
C TRP A 48 -16.41 -7.96 -15.62
N PHE A 49 -16.19 -8.14 -14.33
CA PHE A 49 -15.68 -9.38 -13.73
C PHE A 49 -16.81 -10.02 -12.96
N SER A 50 -17.53 -10.92 -13.59
CA SER A 50 -18.72 -11.53 -13.01
C SER A 50 -18.39 -12.41 -11.79
N GLY A 51 -19.15 -12.26 -10.73
CA GLY A 51 -19.18 -13.14 -9.54
C GLY A 51 -20.23 -14.24 -9.62
N MET A 52 -20.90 -14.40 -10.78
CA MET A 52 -21.98 -15.38 -10.96
C MET A 52 -21.50 -16.80 -10.65
N GLY A 53 -22.22 -17.47 -9.77
CA GLY A 53 -21.90 -18.79 -9.23
C GLY A 53 -21.11 -18.77 -7.92
N GLN A 54 -20.61 -17.61 -7.47
CA GLN A 54 -19.83 -17.43 -6.26
C GLN A 54 -20.49 -16.46 -5.24
N GLU A 55 -21.72 -16.03 -5.49
CA GLU A 55 -22.40 -14.99 -4.71
C GLU A 55 -22.59 -15.40 -3.23
N ALA A 56 -22.82 -16.72 -2.98
CA ALA A 56 -23.01 -17.20 -1.60
C ALA A 56 -21.80 -16.93 -0.69
N ILE A 57 -20.58 -16.94 -1.25
CA ILE A 57 -19.37 -16.64 -0.49
C ILE A 57 -19.39 -15.17 -0.05
N SER A 58 -19.50 -14.26 -1.01
CA SER A 58 -19.43 -12.82 -0.74
C SER A 58 -20.57 -12.35 0.19
N VAL A 59 -21.78 -12.84 -0.03
CA VAL A 59 -22.95 -12.51 0.81
C VAL A 59 -22.83 -13.12 2.20
N GLY A 60 -22.51 -14.44 2.28
CA GLY A 60 -22.39 -15.15 3.55
C GLY A 60 -21.30 -14.57 4.45
N VAL A 61 -20.14 -14.23 3.89
CA VAL A 61 -19.07 -13.57 4.64
C VAL A 61 -19.51 -12.18 5.13
N ALA A 62 -20.09 -11.35 4.26
CA ALA A 62 -20.50 -10.00 4.65
C ALA A 62 -21.61 -9.99 5.69
N ALA A 63 -22.53 -10.96 5.63
CA ALA A 63 -23.60 -11.12 6.60
C ALA A 63 -23.11 -11.68 7.96
N ALA A 64 -22.06 -12.51 7.96
CA ALA A 64 -21.49 -13.10 9.17
C ALA A 64 -20.50 -12.18 9.90
N MET A 65 -19.77 -11.33 9.16
CA MET A 65 -18.81 -10.39 9.73
C MET A 65 -19.51 -9.21 10.40
N PRO A 66 -19.04 -8.75 11.58
CA PRO A 66 -19.56 -7.53 12.19
C PRO A 66 -19.43 -6.33 11.24
N SER A 67 -20.44 -5.46 11.24
CA SER A 67 -20.52 -4.33 10.30
C SER A 67 -19.40 -3.29 10.47
N ASP A 68 -18.82 -3.22 11.67
CA ASP A 68 -17.71 -2.33 12.05
C ASP A 68 -16.31 -2.94 11.82
N LYS A 69 -16.22 -4.14 11.22
CA LYS A 69 -14.95 -4.82 10.94
C LYS A 69 -14.65 -4.84 9.44
N PHE A 70 -13.37 -4.67 9.11
CA PHE A 70 -12.93 -4.52 7.73
C PHE A 70 -12.96 -5.85 6.95
N ILE A 71 -13.45 -5.75 5.71
CA ILE A 71 -13.39 -6.81 4.70
C ILE A 71 -12.57 -6.30 3.52
N PHE A 72 -11.69 -7.16 3.01
CA PHE A 72 -10.82 -6.93 1.85
C PHE A 72 -11.31 -7.80 0.68
N PRO A 73 -12.25 -7.32 -0.14
CA PRO A 73 -12.81 -8.09 -1.25
C PRO A 73 -11.85 -8.21 -2.44
N MET A 74 -12.16 -9.15 -3.32
CA MET A 74 -11.64 -9.21 -4.69
C MET A 74 -12.60 -8.54 -5.67
N HIS A 75 -12.19 -8.48 -6.94
CA HIS A 75 -12.93 -7.87 -8.05
C HIS A 75 -14.24 -8.58 -8.46
N ARG A 76 -14.66 -9.67 -7.77
CA ARG A 76 -15.90 -10.45 -8.02
C ARG A 76 -16.89 -10.39 -6.86
N ASN A 77 -16.50 -9.85 -5.74
CA ASN A 77 -17.27 -9.96 -4.51
C ASN A 77 -18.37 -8.90 -4.40
N LEU A 78 -19.20 -8.74 -5.46
CA LEU A 78 -20.31 -7.79 -5.47
C LEU A 78 -21.20 -7.90 -4.23
N GLY A 79 -21.43 -9.12 -3.75
CA GLY A 79 -22.21 -9.39 -2.54
C GLY A 79 -21.68 -8.72 -1.27
N ILE A 80 -20.36 -8.46 -1.16
CA ILE A 80 -19.79 -7.68 -0.05
C ILE A 80 -20.36 -6.26 -0.03
N PHE A 81 -20.32 -5.61 -1.19
CA PHE A 81 -20.74 -4.20 -1.32
C PHE A 81 -22.25 -4.04 -1.10
N THR A 82 -23.05 -4.94 -1.65
CA THR A 82 -24.50 -4.90 -1.51
C THR A 82 -24.96 -5.26 -0.09
N THR A 83 -24.38 -6.29 0.53
CA THR A 83 -24.73 -6.73 1.90
C THR A 83 -24.26 -5.72 2.95
N ARG A 84 -23.15 -5.00 2.70
CA ARG A 84 -22.70 -3.87 3.55
C ARG A 84 -23.52 -2.59 3.36
N GLY A 85 -24.54 -2.61 2.51
CA GLY A 85 -25.49 -1.53 2.36
C GLY A 85 -24.97 -0.33 1.57
N ILE A 86 -24.01 -0.53 0.67
CA ILE A 86 -23.60 0.55 -0.25
C ILE A 86 -24.79 0.98 -1.10
N PRO A 87 -25.11 2.29 -1.15
CA PRO A 87 -26.20 2.81 -1.99
C PRO A 87 -26.03 2.45 -3.45
N LEU A 88 -27.04 1.84 -4.08
CA LEU A 88 -26.95 1.35 -5.46
C LEU A 88 -26.67 2.48 -6.46
N ALA A 89 -27.21 3.68 -6.26
CA ALA A 89 -26.92 4.83 -7.10
C ALA A 89 -25.42 5.15 -7.13
N ARG A 90 -24.77 5.17 -5.96
CA ARG A 90 -23.33 5.42 -5.85
C ARG A 90 -22.48 4.27 -6.41
N LEU A 91 -22.92 3.03 -6.21
CA LEU A 91 -22.29 1.85 -6.76
C LEU A 91 -22.33 1.85 -8.30
N PHE A 92 -23.48 2.19 -8.89
CA PHE A 92 -23.61 2.27 -10.33
C PHE A 92 -22.89 3.50 -10.91
N ALA A 93 -22.82 4.62 -10.19
CA ALA A 93 -21.98 5.74 -10.55
C ALA A 93 -20.50 5.34 -10.63
N GLN A 94 -20.01 4.54 -9.68
CA GLN A 94 -18.67 3.95 -9.72
C GLN A 94 -18.47 3.08 -10.97
N PHE A 95 -19.41 2.20 -11.29
CA PHE A 95 -19.31 1.32 -12.46
C PHE A 95 -19.32 2.07 -13.79
N GLN A 96 -19.98 3.22 -13.84
CA GLN A 96 -20.05 4.11 -15.00
C GLN A 96 -18.92 5.14 -15.06
N GLY A 97 -18.01 5.15 -14.09
CA GLY A 97 -16.89 6.10 -14.01
C GLY A 97 -17.34 7.55 -13.78
N LYS A 98 -18.38 7.76 -12.95
CA LYS A 98 -18.89 9.08 -12.61
C LYS A 98 -18.18 9.65 -11.36
N ASP A 99 -18.21 10.97 -11.20
CA ASP A 99 -17.64 11.66 -10.05
C ASP A 99 -18.31 11.26 -8.72
N ALA A 100 -19.62 11.08 -8.72
CA ALA A 100 -20.39 10.60 -7.56
C ALA A 100 -20.06 9.18 -7.10
N GLY A 101 -19.19 8.44 -7.83
CA GLY A 101 -18.65 7.16 -7.39
C GLY A 101 -17.70 7.28 -6.19
N PHE A 102 -16.98 6.22 -5.90
CA PHE A 102 -16.02 6.20 -4.79
C PHE A 102 -14.63 6.70 -5.18
N THR A 103 -14.33 6.71 -6.48
CA THR A 103 -13.00 7.01 -7.03
C THR A 103 -12.99 8.25 -7.92
N LYS A 104 -14.05 9.05 -7.93
CA LYS A 104 -14.18 10.21 -8.82
C LYS A 104 -13.87 9.83 -10.30
N GLY A 105 -14.26 8.63 -10.72
CA GLY A 105 -13.99 8.10 -12.06
C GLY A 105 -12.56 7.63 -12.32
N ARG A 106 -11.66 7.66 -11.32
CA ARG A 106 -10.23 7.34 -11.46
C ARG A 106 -9.92 5.85 -11.51
N ASP A 107 -10.80 5.01 -10.96
CA ASP A 107 -10.63 3.57 -10.98
C ASP A 107 -11.92 2.85 -11.36
N ARG A 108 -11.79 1.61 -11.80
CA ARG A 108 -12.90 0.83 -12.38
C ARG A 108 -13.65 0.02 -11.33
N SER A 109 -14.82 -0.46 -11.74
CA SER A 109 -15.77 -1.33 -11.02
C SER A 109 -15.49 -1.56 -9.52
N PHE A 110 -14.78 -2.65 -9.18
CA PHE A 110 -14.58 -3.08 -7.79
C PHE A 110 -13.23 -2.67 -7.19
N HIS A 111 -12.49 -1.78 -7.84
CA HIS A 111 -11.18 -1.32 -7.37
C HIS A 111 -11.32 -0.08 -6.46
N PHE A 112 -12.23 -0.11 -5.53
CA PHE A 112 -12.46 0.97 -4.57
C PHE A 112 -12.68 0.44 -3.16
N GLY A 113 -12.40 1.27 -2.18
CA GLY A 113 -12.75 1.06 -0.79
C GLY A 113 -13.82 2.02 -0.30
N SER A 114 -14.36 1.75 0.86
CA SER A 114 -15.25 2.64 1.59
C SER A 114 -15.02 2.48 3.08
N ARG A 115 -14.43 3.48 3.70
CA ARG A 115 -14.18 3.48 5.14
C ARG A 115 -15.49 3.42 5.93
N GLU A 116 -16.53 4.13 5.45
CA GLU A 116 -17.86 4.13 6.04
C GLU A 116 -18.48 2.72 6.13
N HIS A 117 -18.22 1.88 5.12
CA HIS A 117 -18.74 0.52 5.04
C HIS A 117 -17.71 -0.55 5.45
N HIS A 118 -16.55 -0.14 5.97
CA HIS A 118 -15.44 -1.01 6.36
C HIS A 118 -15.00 -1.98 5.24
N ILE A 119 -14.86 -1.44 4.03
CA ILE A 119 -14.40 -2.16 2.84
C ILE A 119 -13.08 -1.55 2.38
N VAL A 120 -12.04 -2.36 2.22
CA VAL A 120 -10.75 -1.93 1.68
C VAL A 120 -10.59 -2.43 0.26
N GLY A 121 -10.53 -1.51 -0.69
CA GLY A 121 -10.44 -1.83 -2.11
C GLY A 121 -9.10 -2.47 -2.51
N MET A 122 -9.18 -3.54 -3.27
CA MET A 122 -8.00 -4.18 -3.86
C MET A 122 -7.34 -3.34 -4.96
N ILE A 123 -6.12 -3.70 -5.32
CA ILE A 123 -5.47 -3.33 -6.59
C ILE A 123 -5.51 -4.52 -7.56
N SER A 124 -5.16 -4.30 -8.83
CA SER A 124 -5.16 -5.39 -9.82
C SER A 124 -4.05 -6.43 -9.60
N HIS A 125 -3.00 -6.09 -8.84
CA HIS A 125 -1.99 -7.04 -8.38
C HIS A 125 -2.61 -7.93 -7.31
N LEU A 126 -2.48 -9.24 -7.47
CA LEU A 126 -3.04 -10.22 -6.54
C LEU A 126 -2.09 -10.39 -5.34
N GLY A 127 -2.65 -10.56 -4.15
CA GLY A 127 -1.88 -10.84 -2.93
C GLY A 127 -1.63 -9.64 -2.01
N PRO A 128 -1.29 -8.43 -2.47
CA PRO A 128 -0.92 -7.31 -1.60
C PRO A 128 -1.93 -6.96 -0.50
N GLN A 129 -3.23 -7.16 -0.75
CA GLN A 129 -4.30 -6.90 0.23
C GLN A 129 -4.20 -7.78 1.49
N LEU A 130 -3.52 -8.93 1.42
CA LEU A 130 -3.33 -9.83 2.56
C LEU A 130 -2.48 -9.16 3.64
N GLY A 131 -1.35 -8.55 3.27
CA GLY A 131 -0.51 -7.79 4.21
C GLY A 131 -1.26 -6.59 4.83
N LEU A 132 -2.14 -5.93 4.05
CA LEU A 132 -2.98 -4.85 4.60
C LEU A 132 -3.96 -5.39 5.66
N ALA A 133 -4.55 -6.56 5.42
CA ALA A 133 -5.46 -7.20 6.38
C ALA A 133 -4.74 -7.60 7.67
N ASP A 134 -3.47 -8.03 7.57
CA ASP A 134 -2.62 -8.31 8.73
C ASP A 134 -2.41 -7.05 9.58
N GLY A 135 -2.19 -5.90 8.95
CA GLY A 135 -2.04 -4.63 9.65
C GLY A 135 -3.31 -4.20 10.38
N VAL A 136 -4.48 -4.37 9.75
CA VAL A 136 -5.77 -4.12 10.41
C VAL A 136 -5.99 -5.09 11.57
N ALA A 137 -5.72 -6.38 11.37
CA ALA A 137 -5.82 -7.39 12.44
C ALA A 137 -4.84 -7.10 13.58
N LEU A 138 -3.64 -6.59 13.28
CA LEU A 138 -2.69 -6.14 14.29
C LEU A 138 -3.26 -4.98 15.12
N ALA A 139 -3.89 -4.00 14.49
CA ALA A 139 -4.55 -2.90 15.21
C ALA A 139 -5.64 -3.42 16.16
N GLU A 140 -6.51 -4.32 15.69
CA GLU A 140 -7.55 -4.96 16.52
C GLU A 140 -6.95 -5.70 17.73
N LYS A 141 -5.82 -6.38 17.53
CA LYS A 141 -5.09 -7.08 18.59
C LYS A 141 -4.47 -6.12 19.60
N LEU A 142 -3.81 -5.06 19.14
CA LEU A 142 -3.19 -4.05 19.99
C LEU A 142 -4.22 -3.30 20.85
N ASP A 143 -5.36 -2.97 20.27
CA ASP A 143 -6.46 -2.28 20.94
C ASP A 143 -7.35 -3.22 21.78
N LYS A 144 -7.10 -4.54 21.71
CA LYS A 144 -7.84 -5.57 22.45
C LYS A 144 -9.36 -5.49 22.25
N THR A 145 -9.78 -5.16 21.03
CA THR A 145 -11.21 -4.97 20.71
C THR A 145 -11.99 -6.28 20.65
N GLY A 146 -11.29 -7.43 20.52
CA GLY A 146 -11.89 -8.71 20.17
C GLY A 146 -12.39 -8.80 18.73
N GLY A 147 -12.01 -7.83 17.88
CA GLY A 147 -12.33 -7.79 16.47
C GLY A 147 -11.36 -8.61 15.61
N CYS A 148 -11.70 -8.73 14.33
CA CYS A 148 -10.88 -9.41 13.33
C CYS A 148 -11.04 -8.74 11.96
N SER A 149 -10.14 -9.00 11.03
CA SER A 149 -10.27 -8.66 9.62
C SER A 149 -10.61 -9.90 8.79
N PHE A 150 -11.24 -9.70 7.64
CA PHE A 150 -11.46 -10.74 6.63
C PHE A 150 -10.82 -10.32 5.30
N VAL A 151 -10.01 -11.19 4.71
CA VAL A 151 -9.38 -10.93 3.42
C VAL A 151 -9.62 -12.06 2.44
N PHE A 152 -9.97 -11.69 1.21
CA PHE A 152 -10.16 -12.64 0.11
C PHE A 152 -8.92 -12.73 -0.77
N THR A 153 -8.67 -13.94 -1.26
CA THR A 153 -7.83 -14.22 -2.42
C THR A 153 -8.44 -15.35 -3.25
N GLY A 154 -8.00 -15.51 -4.50
CA GLY A 154 -8.37 -16.64 -5.33
C GLY A 154 -7.29 -17.73 -5.29
N ASP A 155 -7.60 -18.89 -5.87
CA ASP A 155 -6.67 -20.00 -6.07
C ASP A 155 -5.39 -19.57 -6.81
N GLY A 156 -5.50 -18.79 -7.88
CA GLY A 156 -4.33 -18.21 -8.56
C GLY A 156 -3.55 -17.22 -7.68
N GLY A 157 -4.25 -16.36 -6.93
CA GLY A 157 -3.61 -15.39 -6.02
C GLY A 157 -2.90 -16.03 -4.83
N ALA A 158 -3.29 -17.23 -4.42
CA ALA A 158 -2.62 -17.99 -3.37
C ALA A 158 -1.27 -18.64 -3.81
N SER A 159 -0.81 -18.35 -5.03
CA SER A 159 0.52 -18.69 -5.54
C SER A 159 1.49 -17.52 -5.51
N GLU A 160 1.01 -16.29 -5.25
CA GLU A 160 1.84 -15.09 -5.14
C GLU A 160 2.70 -15.11 -3.89
N GLY A 161 3.89 -14.48 -3.96
CA GLY A 161 4.78 -14.33 -2.80
C GLY A 161 4.11 -13.61 -1.63
N ASP A 162 3.34 -12.56 -1.92
CA ASP A 162 2.57 -11.78 -0.93
C ASP A 162 1.64 -12.66 -0.07
N PHE A 163 1.04 -13.72 -0.66
CA PHE A 163 0.23 -14.68 0.10
C PHE A 163 1.06 -15.41 1.16
N HIS A 164 2.23 -15.91 0.76
CA HIS A 164 3.09 -16.68 1.66
C HIS A 164 3.67 -15.82 2.77
N GLU A 165 4.08 -14.60 2.45
CA GLU A 165 4.57 -13.64 3.45
C GLU A 165 3.49 -13.28 4.47
N ALA A 166 2.29 -12.90 4.01
CA ALA A 166 1.20 -12.48 4.89
C ALA A 166 0.71 -13.63 5.79
N VAL A 167 0.48 -14.83 5.24
CA VAL A 167 0.07 -15.99 6.05
C VAL A 167 1.11 -16.30 7.13
N ASN A 168 2.41 -16.22 6.80
CA ASN A 168 3.47 -16.42 7.77
C ASN A 168 3.49 -15.33 8.86
N VAL A 169 3.34 -14.06 8.49
CA VAL A 169 3.25 -12.94 9.44
C VAL A 169 2.06 -13.11 10.36
N ALA A 170 0.88 -13.42 9.80
CA ALA A 170 -0.32 -13.66 10.58
C ALA A 170 -0.13 -14.80 11.60
N ALA A 171 0.53 -15.89 11.19
CA ALA A 171 0.82 -17.02 12.07
C ALA A 171 1.83 -16.67 13.17
N VAL A 172 2.95 -16.01 12.83
CA VAL A 172 3.97 -15.61 13.80
C VAL A 172 3.43 -14.62 14.83
N TRP A 173 2.65 -13.64 14.38
CA TRP A 173 2.08 -12.63 15.27
C TRP A 173 0.76 -13.04 15.90
N GLN A 174 0.22 -14.22 15.56
CA GLN A 174 -1.11 -14.68 16.03
C GLN A 174 -2.17 -13.60 15.82
N LEU A 175 -2.33 -13.17 14.57
CA LEU A 175 -3.26 -12.09 14.21
C LEU A 175 -4.69 -12.62 14.06
N PRO A 176 -5.71 -11.89 14.53
CA PRO A 176 -7.11 -12.26 14.33
C PRO A 176 -7.54 -11.93 12.88
N VAL A 177 -7.09 -12.75 11.93
CA VAL A 177 -7.40 -12.59 10.50
C VAL A 177 -8.02 -13.85 9.93
N LEU A 178 -9.11 -13.68 9.17
CA LEU A 178 -9.75 -14.72 8.37
C LEU A 178 -9.27 -14.60 6.93
N ILE A 179 -8.58 -15.61 6.42
CA ILE A 179 -8.02 -15.66 5.08
C ILE A 179 -8.92 -16.56 4.22
N GLY A 180 -9.76 -15.94 3.41
CA GLY A 180 -10.68 -16.63 2.52
C GLY A 180 -10.08 -16.89 1.14
N ILE A 181 -9.96 -18.16 0.76
CA ILE A 181 -9.47 -18.58 -0.56
C ILE A 181 -10.64 -19.06 -1.39
N GLU A 182 -11.05 -18.30 -2.40
CA GLU A 182 -12.06 -18.73 -3.37
C GLU A 182 -11.43 -19.71 -4.37
N ASN A 183 -11.57 -20.99 -4.09
CA ASN A 183 -11.08 -22.05 -4.96
C ASN A 183 -12.13 -22.43 -6.01
N ASN A 184 -12.06 -21.76 -7.15
CA ASN A 184 -12.88 -22.06 -8.32
C ASN A 184 -12.17 -22.95 -9.36
N ALA A 185 -11.01 -23.48 -9.01
CA ALA A 185 -10.14 -24.33 -9.79
C ALA A 185 -9.46 -23.65 -11.01
N TRP A 186 -9.52 -22.32 -11.13
CA TRP A 186 -9.00 -21.60 -12.31
C TRP A 186 -8.38 -20.24 -11.97
N GLY A 187 -7.05 -20.14 -12.03
CA GLY A 187 -6.35 -18.86 -12.04
C GLY A 187 -6.38 -18.25 -13.44
N LEU A 188 -7.37 -17.38 -13.73
CA LEU A 188 -7.71 -16.89 -15.06
C LEU A 188 -8.14 -18.05 -15.97
N SER A 189 -7.25 -18.58 -16.82
CA SER A 189 -7.46 -19.76 -17.68
C SER A 189 -6.55 -20.94 -17.30
N THR A 190 -5.67 -20.77 -16.30
CA THR A 190 -4.76 -21.79 -15.83
C THR A 190 -5.44 -22.63 -14.75
N PRO A 191 -5.56 -23.96 -14.92
CA PRO A 191 -6.20 -24.81 -13.92
C PRO A 191 -5.34 -24.92 -12.67
N SER A 192 -5.99 -25.21 -11.51
CA SER A 192 -5.35 -25.21 -10.18
C SER A 192 -4.19 -26.19 -10.07
N ASP A 193 -4.21 -27.33 -10.76
CA ASP A 193 -3.13 -28.33 -10.76
C ASP A 193 -1.82 -27.82 -11.42
N GLN A 194 -1.90 -26.72 -12.15
CA GLN A 194 -0.76 -25.97 -12.68
C GLN A 194 -0.35 -24.78 -11.80
N GLN A 195 -1.11 -24.47 -10.76
CA GLN A 195 -0.86 -23.38 -9.81
C GLN A 195 -0.26 -23.89 -8.49
N PHE A 196 -0.75 -25.02 -7.98
CA PHE A 196 -0.28 -25.60 -6.73
C PHE A 196 -0.43 -27.12 -6.71
N ARG A 197 0.34 -27.79 -5.85
CA ARG A 197 0.45 -29.25 -5.83
C ARG A 197 -0.40 -29.94 -4.77
N CYS A 198 -0.71 -29.28 -3.66
CA CYS A 198 -1.54 -29.85 -2.59
C CYS A 198 -2.99 -30.08 -3.09
N ALA A 199 -3.70 -31.01 -2.48
CA ALA A 199 -5.08 -31.34 -2.85
C ALA A 199 -6.06 -30.21 -2.47
N HIS A 200 -5.78 -29.54 -1.34
CA HIS A 200 -6.55 -28.45 -0.80
C HIS A 200 -5.66 -27.29 -0.38
N PHE A 201 -6.17 -26.07 -0.40
CA PHE A 201 -5.41 -24.94 0.13
C PHE A 201 -5.25 -25.02 1.66
N THR A 202 -6.19 -25.65 2.34
CA THR A 202 -6.08 -25.97 3.77
C THR A 202 -4.87 -26.82 4.10
N ASP A 203 -4.37 -27.65 3.18
CA ASP A 203 -3.15 -28.46 3.37
C ASP A 203 -1.88 -27.59 3.55
N LYS A 204 -1.90 -26.33 3.09
CA LYS A 204 -0.78 -25.40 3.28
C LYS A 204 -0.65 -24.90 4.72
N ALA A 205 -1.73 -24.94 5.50
CA ALA A 205 -1.80 -24.38 6.86
C ALA A 205 -0.70 -24.92 7.78
N ILE A 206 -0.47 -26.23 7.74
CA ILE A 206 0.54 -26.91 8.57
C ILE A 206 1.96 -26.36 8.34
N GLY A 207 2.27 -25.92 7.11
CA GLY A 207 3.56 -25.32 6.76
C GLY A 207 3.83 -24.00 7.45
N TYR A 208 2.79 -23.30 7.91
CA TYR A 208 2.89 -22.05 8.67
C TYR A 208 2.66 -22.24 10.17
N GLY A 209 2.48 -23.49 10.64
CA GLY A 209 2.15 -23.78 12.02
C GLY A 209 0.70 -23.44 12.40
N ILE A 210 -0.19 -23.28 11.44
CA ILE A 210 -1.63 -23.13 11.65
C ILE A 210 -2.23 -24.54 11.82
N PRO A 211 -2.89 -24.84 12.95
CA PRO A 211 -3.42 -26.18 13.21
C PRO A 211 -4.61 -26.54 12.30
N GLU A 212 -4.90 -27.83 12.17
CA GLU A 212 -5.94 -28.35 11.28
C GLU A 212 -7.32 -27.78 11.58
N GLU A 213 -7.64 -27.55 12.84
CA GLU A 213 -8.92 -26.97 13.26
C GLU A 213 -9.10 -25.50 12.79
N ASP A 214 -8.01 -24.81 12.45
CA ASP A 214 -8.01 -23.45 11.93
C ASP A 214 -7.82 -23.40 10.39
N ALA A 215 -7.96 -24.55 9.71
CA ALA A 215 -7.90 -24.71 8.25
C ALA A 215 -9.18 -25.40 7.75
N ILE A 216 -10.17 -24.62 7.37
CA ILE A 216 -11.55 -25.07 7.22
C ILE A 216 -11.97 -25.05 5.75
N GLN A 217 -12.47 -26.20 5.26
CA GLN A 217 -13.13 -26.27 3.96
C GLN A 217 -14.61 -25.89 4.09
N VAL A 218 -15.08 -25.06 3.15
CA VAL A 218 -16.44 -24.51 3.13
C VAL A 218 -17.08 -24.82 1.77
N ASP A 219 -18.34 -25.24 1.74
CA ASP A 219 -19.12 -25.28 0.51
C ASP A 219 -19.47 -23.85 0.08
N GLY A 220 -18.68 -23.28 -0.85
CA GLY A 220 -18.85 -21.91 -1.33
C GLY A 220 -20.15 -21.66 -2.11
N ASN A 221 -20.91 -22.72 -2.43
CA ASN A 221 -22.21 -22.66 -3.08
C ASN A 221 -23.38 -22.89 -2.09
N ASP A 222 -23.08 -23.01 -0.79
CA ASP A 222 -24.08 -23.07 0.29
C ASP A 222 -23.97 -21.81 1.18
N LEU A 223 -24.95 -20.91 1.05
CA LEU A 223 -24.94 -19.65 1.81
C LEU A 223 -24.95 -19.86 3.31
N PHE A 224 -25.64 -20.90 3.81
CA PHE A 224 -25.74 -21.16 5.25
C PHE A 224 -24.44 -21.78 5.79
N ASP A 225 -23.77 -22.66 5.02
CA ASP A 225 -22.45 -23.18 5.39
C ASP A 225 -21.41 -22.06 5.49
N VAL A 226 -21.39 -21.16 4.49
CA VAL A 226 -20.53 -19.96 4.53
C VAL A 226 -20.83 -19.11 5.76
N TYR A 227 -22.09 -18.73 5.95
CA TYR A 227 -22.53 -17.87 7.05
C TYR A 227 -22.16 -18.43 8.42
N HIS A 228 -22.49 -19.69 8.67
CA HIS A 228 -22.26 -20.31 9.98
C HIS A 228 -20.78 -20.52 10.29
N LYS A 229 -20.00 -21.01 9.32
CA LYS A 229 -18.56 -21.22 9.53
C LYS A 229 -17.82 -19.91 9.75
N VAL A 230 -18.10 -18.88 8.96
CA VAL A 230 -17.49 -17.56 9.16
C VAL A 230 -17.89 -16.99 10.52
N ARG A 231 -19.16 -17.07 10.90
CA ARG A 231 -19.63 -16.58 12.20
C ARG A 231 -18.96 -17.32 13.37
N GLN A 232 -18.85 -18.65 13.30
CA GLN A 232 -18.15 -19.46 14.31
C GLN A 232 -16.67 -19.05 14.41
N CYS A 233 -16.00 -18.81 13.28
CA CYS A 233 -14.63 -18.33 13.27
C CYS A 233 -14.52 -16.96 13.94
N VAL A 234 -15.38 -16.00 13.59
CA VAL A 234 -15.41 -14.65 14.20
C VAL A 234 -15.58 -14.74 15.72
N GLU A 235 -16.52 -15.57 16.18
CA GLU A 235 -16.76 -15.79 17.61
C GLU A 235 -15.53 -16.40 18.30
N SER A 236 -14.87 -17.38 17.67
CA SER A 236 -13.68 -18.04 18.24
C SER A 236 -12.45 -17.10 18.30
N LEU A 237 -12.33 -16.13 17.37
CA LEU A 237 -11.24 -15.17 17.36
C LEU A 237 -11.33 -14.13 18.48
N ARG A 238 -12.53 -13.88 19.01
CA ARG A 238 -12.71 -13.01 20.20
C ARG A 238 -12.05 -13.58 21.44
N GLU A 239 -12.07 -14.91 21.58
CA GLU A 239 -11.49 -15.62 22.72
C GLU A 239 -9.99 -15.87 22.52
N ARG A 240 -9.60 -16.28 21.31
CA ARG A 240 -8.23 -16.65 20.95
C ARG A 240 -7.84 -16.03 19.59
N PRO A 241 -7.17 -14.88 19.57
CA PRO A 241 -6.65 -14.27 18.35
C PRO A 241 -5.64 -15.20 17.65
N ARG A 242 -5.84 -15.48 16.36
CA ARG A 242 -4.97 -16.30 15.50
C ARG A 242 -5.43 -16.23 14.05
N PRO A 243 -4.62 -16.58 13.05
CA PRO A 243 -5.11 -16.70 11.68
C PRO A 243 -5.94 -17.96 11.47
N ILE A 244 -7.00 -17.84 10.65
CA ILE A 244 -7.80 -18.98 10.20
C ILE A 244 -7.87 -18.95 8.67
N ILE A 245 -7.60 -20.08 8.02
CA ILE A 245 -7.71 -20.25 6.58
C ILE A 245 -9.07 -20.90 6.26
N LEU A 246 -9.84 -20.24 5.38
CA LEU A 246 -11.12 -20.73 4.87
C LEU A 246 -10.99 -21.00 3.37
N GLU A 247 -11.06 -22.24 2.94
CA GLU A 247 -11.09 -22.63 1.52
C GLU A 247 -12.53 -22.81 1.06
N PHE A 248 -13.03 -21.85 0.25
CA PHE A 248 -14.37 -21.90 -0.32
C PHE A 248 -14.34 -22.66 -1.65
N LYS A 249 -14.93 -23.84 -1.67
CA LYS A 249 -15.10 -24.66 -2.88
C LYS A 249 -16.24 -24.12 -3.71
N THR A 250 -15.95 -23.66 -4.93
CA THR A 250 -16.92 -22.98 -5.77
C THR A 250 -16.56 -23.10 -7.26
N PHE A 251 -17.33 -22.47 -8.12
CA PHE A 251 -17.04 -22.35 -9.54
C PHE A 251 -17.51 -21.02 -10.10
N ARG A 252 -16.70 -20.46 -10.96
CA ARG A 252 -17.01 -19.25 -11.71
C ARG A 252 -17.79 -19.61 -12.98
N MET A 253 -19.09 -19.31 -13.00
CA MET A 253 -20.00 -19.66 -14.11
C MET A 253 -19.73 -18.88 -15.41
N ARG A 254 -18.94 -17.81 -15.35
CA ARG A 254 -18.58 -16.93 -16.47
C ARG A 254 -17.07 -16.95 -16.70
N GLY A 255 -16.61 -16.26 -17.75
CA GLY A 255 -15.17 -16.06 -17.97
C GLY A 255 -14.47 -15.29 -16.82
N HIS A 256 -13.15 -15.25 -16.86
CA HIS A 256 -12.40 -14.42 -15.89
C HIS A 256 -12.84 -12.96 -15.94
N GLU A 257 -12.90 -12.41 -17.12
CA GLU A 257 -13.58 -11.18 -17.52
C GLU A 257 -14.56 -11.56 -18.64
N GLU A 258 -15.65 -10.84 -18.81
CA GLU A 258 -16.66 -11.19 -19.84
C GLU A 258 -16.08 -11.26 -21.25
N ALA A 259 -15.09 -10.40 -21.57
CA ALA A 259 -14.40 -10.44 -22.86
C ALA A 259 -13.54 -11.70 -23.08
N SER A 260 -13.11 -12.37 -21.99
CA SER A 260 -12.26 -13.57 -22.09
C SER A 260 -13.03 -14.81 -22.56
N GLY A 261 -14.36 -14.87 -22.37
CA GLY A 261 -15.18 -16.03 -22.64
C GLY A 261 -14.83 -17.24 -21.76
N THR A 262 -15.34 -18.42 -22.13
CA THR A 262 -15.23 -19.66 -21.33
C THR A 262 -14.66 -20.84 -22.13
N LYS A 263 -14.04 -20.61 -23.28
CA LYS A 263 -13.57 -21.67 -24.18
C LYS A 263 -12.47 -22.58 -23.60
N TYR A 264 -11.82 -22.13 -22.52
CA TYR A 264 -10.79 -22.90 -21.80
C TYR A 264 -11.38 -23.90 -20.79
N TYR A 265 -12.67 -23.83 -20.50
CA TYR A 265 -13.32 -24.81 -19.65
C TYR A 265 -13.57 -26.12 -20.41
N PRO A 266 -13.39 -27.28 -19.77
CA PRO A 266 -13.84 -28.55 -20.32
C PRO A 266 -15.33 -28.53 -20.67
N GLU A 267 -15.69 -29.24 -21.74
CA GLU A 267 -17.09 -29.40 -22.14
C GLU A 267 -17.95 -30.00 -21.03
N GLY A 268 -19.13 -29.44 -20.81
CA GLY A 268 -20.09 -29.88 -19.80
C GLY A 268 -19.74 -29.44 -18.35
N LEU A 269 -18.60 -28.79 -18.11
CA LEU A 269 -18.23 -28.36 -16.76
C LEU A 269 -19.17 -27.28 -16.21
N ILE A 270 -19.57 -26.31 -17.04
CA ILE A 270 -20.54 -25.27 -16.66
C ILE A 270 -21.89 -25.91 -16.32
N ASP A 271 -22.38 -26.86 -17.14
CA ASP A 271 -23.65 -27.52 -16.91
C ASP A 271 -23.65 -28.34 -15.59
N THR A 272 -22.51 -28.93 -15.28
CA THR A 272 -22.32 -29.66 -14.01
C THR A 272 -22.45 -28.71 -12.81
N TRP A 273 -21.80 -27.53 -12.85
CA TRP A 273 -21.86 -26.57 -11.76
C TRP A 273 -23.17 -25.79 -11.71
N ALA A 274 -23.88 -25.63 -12.84
CA ALA A 274 -25.22 -25.05 -12.86
C ALA A 274 -26.23 -25.82 -12.00
N GLN A 275 -26.04 -27.14 -11.82
CA GLN A 275 -26.88 -27.96 -10.94
C GLN A 275 -26.76 -27.62 -9.44
N VAL A 276 -25.68 -26.93 -9.09
CA VAL A 276 -25.38 -26.47 -7.70
C VAL A 276 -25.23 -24.95 -7.63
N ASP A 277 -25.88 -24.21 -8.53
CA ASP A 277 -25.93 -22.75 -8.48
C ASP A 277 -26.42 -22.27 -7.10
N PRO A 278 -25.72 -21.34 -6.45
CA PRO A 278 -26.03 -20.97 -5.06
C PRO A 278 -27.42 -20.34 -4.90
N VAL A 279 -27.91 -19.57 -5.88
CA VAL A 279 -29.23 -18.94 -5.84
C VAL A 279 -30.33 -19.99 -6.01
N ASP A 280 -30.20 -20.86 -7.00
CA ASP A 280 -31.20 -21.90 -7.28
C ASP A 280 -31.25 -22.95 -6.18
N ARG A 281 -30.10 -23.33 -5.60
CA ARG A 281 -30.02 -24.25 -4.45
C ARG A 281 -30.78 -23.70 -3.24
N LEU A 282 -30.46 -22.47 -2.82
CA LEU A 282 -31.10 -21.86 -1.65
C LEU A 282 -32.60 -21.65 -1.91
N ARG A 283 -32.98 -21.18 -3.10
CA ARG A 283 -34.37 -21.05 -3.52
C ARG A 283 -35.13 -22.35 -3.35
N ALA A 284 -34.63 -23.45 -3.93
CA ALA A 284 -35.25 -24.76 -3.85
C ALA A 284 -35.42 -25.26 -2.39
N HIS A 285 -34.41 -25.02 -1.56
CA HIS A 285 -34.46 -25.32 -0.13
C HIS A 285 -35.58 -24.54 0.57
N LEU A 286 -35.67 -23.23 0.39
CA LEU A 286 -36.68 -22.39 1.05
C LEU A 286 -38.10 -22.71 0.60
N TYR A 287 -38.29 -23.10 -0.65
CA TYR A 287 -39.60 -23.62 -1.11
C TYR A 287 -39.95 -24.96 -0.46
N SER A 288 -38.99 -25.89 -0.40
CA SER A 288 -39.23 -27.23 0.17
C SER A 288 -39.53 -27.19 1.66
N THR A 289 -39.05 -26.18 2.36
CA THR A 289 -39.29 -25.96 3.80
C THR A 289 -40.48 -25.04 4.09
N GLY A 290 -41.12 -24.49 3.06
CA GLY A 290 -42.24 -23.55 3.20
C GLY A 290 -41.86 -22.15 3.68
N VAL A 291 -40.55 -21.85 3.75
CA VAL A 291 -40.05 -20.54 4.18
C VAL A 291 -40.28 -19.49 3.10
N LEU A 292 -40.30 -19.86 1.82
CA LEU A 292 -40.53 -18.99 0.68
C LEU A 292 -41.75 -19.49 -0.13
N THR A 293 -42.59 -18.58 -0.55
CA THR A 293 -43.73 -18.81 -1.44
C THR A 293 -43.58 -18.06 -2.76
N ASP A 294 -44.31 -18.44 -3.82
CA ASP A 294 -44.29 -17.76 -5.12
C ASP A 294 -44.55 -16.26 -4.98
N GLY A 295 -45.57 -15.85 -4.24
CA GLY A 295 -45.92 -14.46 -4.04
C GLY A 295 -44.78 -13.67 -3.34
N GLN A 296 -44.15 -14.28 -2.33
CA GLN A 296 -43.02 -13.64 -1.63
C GLN A 296 -41.79 -13.49 -2.53
N GLU A 297 -41.49 -14.47 -3.40
CA GLU A 297 -40.38 -14.35 -4.37
C GLU A 297 -40.69 -13.30 -5.42
N GLU A 298 -41.93 -13.26 -5.96
CA GLU A 298 -42.35 -12.24 -6.94
C GLU A 298 -42.22 -10.84 -6.37
N ASP A 299 -42.71 -10.59 -5.16
CA ASP A 299 -42.61 -9.31 -4.45
C ASP A 299 -41.15 -8.90 -4.22
N LEU A 300 -40.32 -9.84 -3.77
CA LEU A 300 -38.87 -9.62 -3.56
C LEU A 300 -38.15 -9.23 -4.86
N ARG A 301 -38.38 -10.00 -5.93
CA ARG A 301 -37.79 -9.70 -7.26
C ARG A 301 -38.26 -8.36 -7.81
N ALA A 302 -39.55 -8.03 -7.65
CA ALA A 302 -40.10 -6.74 -8.07
C ALA A 302 -39.44 -5.58 -7.31
N THR A 303 -39.26 -5.73 -5.99
CA THR A 303 -38.61 -4.75 -5.13
C THR A 303 -37.16 -4.53 -5.55
N ILE A 304 -36.38 -5.60 -5.69
CA ILE A 304 -34.96 -5.53 -6.10
C ILE A 304 -34.84 -4.91 -7.50
N LYS A 305 -35.69 -5.31 -8.43
CA LYS A 305 -35.72 -4.73 -9.78
C LYS A 305 -35.95 -3.22 -9.75
N SER A 306 -36.91 -2.77 -8.95
CA SER A 306 -37.19 -1.34 -8.77
C SER A 306 -36.00 -0.58 -8.20
N GLN A 307 -35.33 -1.12 -7.17
CA GLN A 307 -34.13 -0.54 -6.58
C GLN A 307 -32.97 -0.44 -7.59
N ILE A 308 -32.76 -1.47 -8.40
CA ILE A 308 -31.73 -1.46 -9.45
C ILE A 308 -32.05 -0.41 -10.53
N GLU A 309 -33.29 -0.34 -10.98
CA GLU A 309 -33.71 0.62 -12.01
C GLU A 309 -33.63 2.08 -11.50
N GLU A 310 -34.01 2.32 -10.25
CA GLU A 310 -33.87 3.61 -9.60
C GLU A 310 -32.40 4.00 -9.47
N GLY A 311 -31.57 3.14 -8.89
CA GLY A 311 -30.14 3.42 -8.72
C GLY A 311 -29.41 3.66 -10.05
N LEU A 312 -29.78 2.93 -11.13
CA LEU A 312 -29.23 3.15 -12.47
C LEU A 312 -29.69 4.50 -13.07
N ARG A 313 -30.94 4.89 -12.86
CA ARG A 313 -31.47 6.16 -13.31
C ARG A 313 -30.76 7.32 -12.62
N ASP A 314 -30.57 7.22 -11.31
CA ASP A 314 -29.90 8.24 -10.50
C ASP A 314 -28.43 8.37 -10.93
N ALA A 315 -27.70 7.25 -11.03
CA ALA A 315 -26.33 7.26 -11.53
C ALA A 315 -26.21 7.84 -12.96
N ALA A 316 -27.17 7.55 -13.83
CA ALA A 316 -27.18 8.09 -15.21
C ALA A 316 -27.46 9.60 -15.24
N SER A 317 -28.17 10.14 -14.25
CA SER A 317 -28.45 11.57 -14.14
C SER A 317 -27.25 12.41 -13.66
N GLU A 318 -26.24 11.77 -13.09
CA GLU A 318 -25.03 12.44 -12.67
C GLU A 318 -24.31 13.11 -13.86
N PRO A 319 -23.79 14.32 -13.70
CA PRO A 319 -23.09 15.03 -14.76
C PRO A 319 -21.85 14.27 -15.23
N ALA A 320 -21.38 14.64 -16.41
CA ALA A 320 -20.07 14.18 -16.88
C ALA A 320 -18.96 14.81 -16.02
N ILE A 321 -17.86 14.09 -15.85
CA ILE A 321 -16.68 14.61 -15.16
C ILE A 321 -16.11 15.78 -15.95
N GLU A 322 -15.90 16.91 -15.28
CA GLU A 322 -15.11 18.02 -15.81
C GLU A 322 -13.68 17.88 -15.26
N ALA A 323 -12.76 17.48 -16.14
CA ALA A 323 -11.37 17.24 -15.75
C ALA A 323 -10.66 18.55 -15.37
N SER A 324 -10.04 18.56 -14.19
CA SER A 324 -9.26 19.69 -13.68
C SER A 324 -7.85 19.26 -13.36
N THR A 325 -6.85 19.76 -14.10
CA THR A 325 -5.42 19.49 -13.83
C THR A 325 -5.02 19.90 -12.42
N ALA A 326 -5.53 21.01 -11.91
CA ALA A 326 -5.21 21.50 -10.57
C ALA A 326 -5.73 20.55 -9.48
N GLU A 327 -6.96 20.06 -9.63
CA GLU A 327 -7.54 19.08 -8.69
C GLU A 327 -6.81 17.76 -8.72
N GLU A 328 -6.51 17.22 -9.91
CA GLU A 328 -5.77 15.95 -10.04
C GLU A 328 -4.38 16.03 -9.39
N LEU A 329 -3.69 17.16 -9.56
CA LEU A 329 -2.39 17.39 -8.93
C LEU A 329 -2.48 17.59 -7.41
N THR A 330 -3.55 18.17 -6.90
CA THR A 330 -3.78 18.39 -5.47
C THR A 330 -4.22 17.10 -4.77
N ASP A 331 -5.15 16.36 -5.36
CA ASP A 331 -5.70 15.12 -4.82
C ASP A 331 -4.70 13.96 -4.70
N ARG A 332 -3.45 14.14 -5.15
CA ARG A 332 -2.39 13.14 -4.94
C ARG A 332 -2.09 12.89 -3.47
N PHE A 333 -2.35 13.89 -2.62
CA PHE A 333 -2.00 13.86 -1.20
C PHE A 333 -3.22 14.08 -0.33
N ALA A 334 -3.30 13.32 0.76
CA ALA A 334 -4.28 13.56 1.82
C ALA A 334 -4.03 14.93 2.47
N PRO A 335 -5.07 15.70 2.74
CA PRO A 335 -4.94 16.97 3.45
C PRO A 335 -4.54 16.76 4.91
N GLY A 336 -4.02 17.82 5.55
CA GLY A 336 -3.71 17.79 6.98
C GLY A 336 -2.23 17.59 7.30
N THR A 337 -1.32 17.74 6.31
CA THR A 337 0.11 17.87 6.63
C THR A 337 0.32 19.02 7.61
N PRO A 338 1.00 18.80 8.76
CA PRO A 338 1.27 19.84 9.74
C PRO A 338 2.12 20.98 9.15
N ALA A 339 1.98 22.18 9.70
CA ALA A 339 2.91 23.25 9.40
C ALA A 339 4.28 22.96 10.03
N GLY A 340 5.34 23.08 9.26
CA GLY A 340 6.70 22.92 9.72
C GLY A 340 7.46 24.24 9.75
N LEU A 341 8.61 24.23 10.41
CA LEU A 341 9.58 25.31 10.36
C LEU A 341 10.41 25.17 9.08
N LYS A 342 10.82 26.30 8.51
CA LYS A 342 11.74 26.30 7.35
C LYS A 342 13.17 25.95 7.75
N GLU A 343 13.55 26.29 8.98
CA GLU A 343 14.85 26.02 9.55
C GLU A 343 14.71 25.49 10.98
N ALA A 344 15.68 24.68 11.40
CA ALA A 344 15.73 24.20 12.77
C ALA A 344 15.93 25.38 13.75
N PRO A 345 15.34 25.31 14.95
CA PRO A 345 15.57 26.30 16.00
C PRO A 345 17.05 26.39 16.41
N SER A 346 17.39 27.38 17.23
CA SER A 346 18.74 27.52 17.76
C SER A 346 19.15 26.28 18.56
N ALA A 347 20.30 25.71 18.19
CA ALA A 347 20.80 24.47 18.77
C ALA A 347 21.50 24.70 20.10
N SER A 348 21.40 23.73 21.01
CA SER A 348 22.02 23.78 22.32
C SER A 348 23.01 22.64 22.62
N ARG A 349 23.04 21.59 21.81
CA ARG A 349 23.95 20.44 22.01
C ARG A 349 24.37 19.79 20.71
N GLU A 350 25.51 19.11 20.76
CA GLU A 350 26.05 18.33 19.65
C GLU A 350 25.55 16.88 19.73
N LEU A 351 24.99 16.37 18.62
CA LEU A 351 24.60 14.97 18.46
C LEU A 351 25.20 14.40 17.18
N ARG A 352 25.49 13.09 17.20
CA ARG A 352 25.76 12.35 15.97
C ARG A 352 24.45 12.26 15.14
N PHE A 353 24.60 12.13 13.85
CA PHE A 353 23.44 12.00 12.94
C PHE A 353 22.48 10.89 13.37
N ILE A 354 23.02 9.71 13.76
CA ILE A 354 22.19 8.58 14.22
C ILE A 354 21.48 8.86 15.54
N ASP A 355 22.12 9.59 16.46
CA ASP A 355 21.51 9.91 17.76
C ASP A 355 20.35 10.90 17.60
N ALA A 356 20.46 11.82 16.62
CA ALA A 356 19.37 12.74 16.27
C ALA A 356 18.16 12.02 15.67
N ILE A 357 18.38 11.01 14.81
CA ILE A 357 17.33 10.14 14.31
C ILE A 357 16.66 9.37 15.46
N GLN A 358 17.46 8.75 16.34
CA GLN A 358 16.94 8.03 17.50
C GLN A 358 16.09 8.93 18.39
N GLU A 359 16.53 10.18 18.62
CA GLU A 359 15.80 11.15 19.41
C GLU A 359 14.48 11.54 18.78
N GLY A 360 14.47 11.93 17.49
CA GLY A 360 13.24 12.26 16.78
C GLY A 360 12.23 11.10 16.76
N LEU A 361 12.72 9.87 16.61
CA LEU A 361 11.87 8.68 16.65
C LEU A 361 11.31 8.43 18.07
N ARG A 362 12.12 8.62 19.12
CA ARG A 362 11.69 8.49 20.52
C ARG A 362 10.65 9.54 20.90
N GLU A 363 10.83 10.78 20.47
CA GLU A 363 9.87 11.87 20.65
C GLU A 363 8.55 11.54 19.95
N SER A 364 8.61 11.06 18.71
CA SER A 364 7.41 10.62 17.98
C SER A 364 6.65 9.52 18.71
N MET A 365 7.36 8.53 19.27
CA MET A 365 6.75 7.44 20.04
C MET A 365 6.07 7.93 21.34
N ARG A 366 6.57 9.00 21.94
CA ARG A 366 5.98 9.61 23.14
C ARG A 366 4.77 10.47 22.83
N ILE A 367 4.77 11.13 21.67
CA ILE A 367 3.66 12.01 21.21
C ILE A 367 2.50 11.17 20.66
N HIS A 368 2.79 10.09 19.93
CA HIS A 368 1.80 9.27 19.27
C HIS A 368 1.70 7.88 19.92
N ASP A 369 0.77 7.70 20.83
CA ASP A 369 0.53 6.41 21.49
C ASP A 369 0.18 5.27 20.49
N GLY A 370 -0.42 5.63 19.36
CA GLY A 370 -0.78 4.71 18.28
C GLY A 370 0.34 4.44 17.27
N LEU A 371 1.55 5.00 17.43
CA LEU A 371 2.67 4.75 16.53
C LEU A 371 3.28 3.36 16.80
N VAL A 372 3.37 2.55 15.75
CA VAL A 372 3.98 1.22 15.76
C VAL A 372 5.22 1.22 14.86
N LEU A 373 6.34 0.81 15.42
CA LEU A 373 7.60 0.58 14.68
C LEU A 373 7.70 -0.90 14.34
N MET A 374 7.97 -1.21 13.07
CA MET A 374 8.13 -2.57 12.56
C MET A 374 9.38 -2.67 11.68
N GLY A 375 10.11 -3.76 11.81
CA GLY A 375 11.29 -4.04 11.00
C GLY A 375 12.05 -5.24 11.52
N GLN A 376 13.03 -5.68 10.74
CA GLN A 376 13.88 -6.80 11.11
C GLN A 376 14.89 -6.35 12.17
N ASP A 377 15.03 -7.13 13.23
CA ASP A 377 15.98 -6.92 14.34
C ASP A 377 15.80 -5.62 15.15
N ILE A 378 14.76 -4.83 14.91
CA ILE A 378 14.53 -3.54 15.59
C ILE A 378 14.08 -3.66 17.06
N GLY A 379 13.65 -4.85 17.49
CA GLY A 379 13.19 -5.14 18.84
C GLY A 379 14.32 -5.08 19.88
N ALA A 380 14.52 -6.14 20.65
CA ALA A 380 15.51 -6.18 21.74
C ALA A 380 16.96 -5.93 21.26
N TYR A 381 17.31 -6.29 20.03
CA TYR A 381 18.63 -6.02 19.46
C TYR A 381 18.84 -4.54 19.11
N GLY A 382 17.76 -3.78 18.85
CA GLY A 382 17.81 -2.33 18.59
C GLY A 382 18.17 -1.95 17.14
N GLY A 383 17.99 -2.87 16.20
CA GLY A 383 18.32 -2.68 14.78
C GLY A 383 19.80 -2.87 14.46
N VAL A 384 20.11 -3.09 13.18
CA VAL A 384 21.48 -3.29 12.67
C VAL A 384 22.38 -2.10 13.01
N PHE A 385 21.84 -0.89 12.97
CA PHE A 385 22.55 0.35 13.25
C PHE A 385 22.32 0.90 14.67
N LYS A 386 21.51 0.22 15.50
CA LYS A 386 21.20 0.60 16.89
C LYS A 386 20.31 1.83 17.03
N VAL A 387 19.51 2.15 16.02
CA VAL A 387 18.59 3.30 16.07
C VAL A 387 17.47 3.09 17.09
N THR A 388 16.98 1.86 17.26
CA THR A 388 15.90 1.53 18.21
C THR A 388 16.41 0.88 19.50
N GLU A 389 17.71 1.00 19.80
CA GLU A 389 18.26 0.44 21.05
C GLU A 389 17.58 1.03 22.28
N GLY A 390 17.10 0.15 23.17
CA GLY A 390 16.39 0.52 24.39
C GLY A 390 14.88 0.81 24.20
N PHE A 391 14.36 0.89 22.97
CA PHE A 391 12.96 1.25 22.71
C PHE A 391 11.98 0.21 23.23
N VAL A 392 12.28 -1.08 23.10
CA VAL A 392 11.42 -2.14 23.66
C VAL A 392 11.24 -1.98 25.17
N GLY A 393 12.30 -1.59 25.89
CA GLY A 393 12.23 -1.33 27.34
C GLY A 393 11.35 -0.12 27.68
N GLU A 394 11.29 0.88 26.81
CA GLU A 394 10.52 2.12 27.03
C GLU A 394 9.07 2.01 26.54
N PHE A 395 8.84 1.38 25.37
CA PHE A 395 7.55 1.40 24.67
C PHE A 395 6.87 0.02 24.56
N GLY A 396 7.58 -1.05 24.90
CA GLY A 396 7.08 -2.42 24.82
C GLY A 396 7.18 -3.06 23.41
N GLU A 397 7.13 -4.40 23.39
CA GLU A 397 7.20 -5.20 22.15
C GLU A 397 5.98 -5.01 21.24
N ASP A 398 4.85 -4.59 21.78
CA ASP A 398 3.63 -4.31 20.99
C ASP A 398 3.82 -3.12 20.06
N ARG A 399 4.61 -2.13 20.46
CA ARG A 399 4.88 -0.92 19.67
C ARG A 399 6.23 -0.92 18.97
N VAL A 400 7.17 -1.78 19.36
CA VAL A 400 8.50 -1.93 18.72
C VAL A 400 8.69 -3.40 18.37
N ARG A 401 8.35 -3.76 17.13
CA ARG A 401 8.12 -5.13 16.72
C ARG A 401 9.18 -5.64 15.77
N ASN A 402 9.81 -6.77 16.13
CA ASN A 402 10.52 -7.57 15.15
C ASN A 402 9.52 -8.16 14.13
N THR A 403 9.94 -8.20 12.88
CA THR A 403 9.21 -8.85 11.81
C THR A 403 9.92 -10.09 11.33
N PRO A 404 9.22 -11.07 10.74
CA PRO A 404 9.84 -12.02 9.82
C PRO A 404 10.52 -11.29 8.65
N LEU A 405 11.38 -11.98 7.89
CA LEU A 405 11.99 -11.48 6.66
C LEU A 405 10.93 -11.53 5.53
N CYS A 406 10.18 -10.44 5.36
CA CYS A 406 9.06 -10.36 4.44
C CYS A 406 8.66 -8.89 4.18
N GLU A 407 9.46 -8.19 3.41
CA GLU A 407 9.37 -6.75 3.22
C GLU A 407 8.02 -6.29 2.64
N SER A 408 7.42 -7.08 1.73
CA SER A 408 6.10 -6.75 1.18
C SER A 408 5.01 -6.78 2.26
N ALA A 409 4.96 -7.85 3.06
CA ALA A 409 3.98 -7.96 4.15
C ALA A 409 4.19 -6.88 5.24
N ILE A 410 5.44 -6.49 5.53
CA ILE A 410 5.75 -5.43 6.50
C ILE A 410 5.19 -4.08 6.03
N VAL A 411 5.44 -3.70 4.77
CA VAL A 411 4.90 -2.45 4.21
C VAL A 411 3.36 -2.52 4.14
N GLY A 412 2.82 -3.66 3.73
CA GLY A 412 1.37 -3.89 3.72
C GLY A 412 0.74 -3.75 5.10
N ALA A 413 1.34 -4.35 6.13
CA ALA A 413 0.89 -4.22 7.52
C ALA A 413 0.96 -2.77 8.03
N GLY A 414 2.00 -2.02 7.63
CA GLY A 414 2.08 -0.58 7.91
C GLY A 414 0.88 0.18 7.35
N LEU A 415 0.50 -0.06 6.10
CA LEU A 415 -0.68 0.54 5.50
C LEU A 415 -1.97 0.06 6.18
N GLY A 416 -2.07 -1.21 6.54
CA GLY A 416 -3.21 -1.74 7.28
C GLY A 416 -3.40 -1.07 8.65
N LEU A 417 -2.32 -0.82 9.38
CA LEU A 417 -2.35 -0.03 10.62
C LEU A 417 -2.89 1.39 10.36
N SER A 418 -2.43 2.04 9.29
CA SER A 418 -2.94 3.37 8.90
C SER A 418 -4.44 3.36 8.57
N ILE A 419 -4.93 2.35 7.85
CA ILE A 419 -6.36 2.17 7.56
C ILE A 419 -7.16 2.04 8.86
N ALA A 420 -6.62 1.34 9.86
CA ALA A 420 -7.22 1.19 11.18
C ALA A 420 -7.05 2.42 12.10
N GLY A 421 -6.43 3.50 11.62
CA GLY A 421 -6.28 4.76 12.36
C GLY A 421 -5.04 4.85 13.26
N LYS A 422 -4.05 3.97 13.07
CA LYS A 422 -2.75 4.04 13.73
C LYS A 422 -1.69 4.61 12.79
N LYS A 423 -0.56 5.06 13.35
CA LYS A 423 0.61 5.45 12.58
C LYS A 423 1.59 4.27 12.48
N ALA A 424 2.30 4.17 11.38
CA ALA A 424 3.30 3.13 11.21
C ALA A 424 4.63 3.69 10.70
N MET A 425 5.73 3.26 11.31
CA MET A 425 7.06 3.37 10.73
C MET A 425 7.59 1.97 10.47
N VAL A 426 7.95 1.68 9.22
CA VAL A 426 8.56 0.42 8.81
C VAL A 426 10.01 0.67 8.42
N GLU A 427 10.92 -0.17 8.93
CA GLU A 427 12.34 -0.11 8.60
C GLU A 427 12.73 -1.19 7.60
N MET A 428 13.31 -0.77 6.48
CA MET A 428 14.14 -1.63 5.65
C MET A 428 15.55 -1.62 6.25
N GLN A 429 16.17 -2.77 6.50
CA GLN A 429 17.54 -2.80 7.05
C GLN A 429 18.53 -2.05 6.17
N PHE A 430 18.33 -2.13 4.86
CA PHE A 430 19.04 -1.39 3.82
C PHE A 430 18.05 -0.98 2.73
N SER A 431 18.27 0.16 2.10
CA SER A 431 17.42 0.61 0.98
C SER A 431 17.42 -0.38 -0.20
N ASP A 432 18.46 -1.15 -0.34
CA ASP A 432 18.59 -2.23 -1.34
C ASP A 432 17.45 -3.25 -1.25
N PHE A 433 16.98 -3.57 -0.03
CA PHE A 433 15.95 -4.59 0.21
C PHE A 433 14.53 -4.10 -0.07
N VAL A 434 14.36 -2.81 -0.30
CA VAL A 434 13.06 -2.23 -0.66
C VAL A 434 12.47 -2.85 -1.93
N THR A 435 13.30 -3.44 -2.78
CA THR A 435 12.87 -4.17 -3.98
C THR A 435 11.86 -5.27 -3.68
N CYS A 436 11.97 -5.92 -2.51
CA CYS A 436 11.03 -6.95 -2.09
C CYS A 436 9.66 -6.38 -1.65
N GLY A 437 9.61 -5.12 -1.22
CA GLY A 437 8.37 -4.39 -0.87
C GLY A 437 7.90 -3.39 -1.95
N PHE A 438 8.54 -3.37 -3.12
CA PHE A 438 8.34 -2.34 -4.15
C PHE A 438 6.87 -2.21 -4.58
N ASN A 439 6.19 -3.34 -4.82
CA ASN A 439 4.79 -3.35 -5.22
C ASN A 439 3.88 -2.64 -4.21
N GLN A 440 4.05 -2.89 -2.92
CA GLN A 440 3.27 -2.25 -1.86
C GLN A 440 3.48 -0.72 -1.85
N ILE A 441 4.71 -0.27 -2.06
CA ILE A 441 5.03 1.17 -2.06
C ILE A 441 4.41 1.86 -3.27
N VAL A 442 4.71 1.37 -4.50
CA VAL A 442 4.33 2.09 -5.72
C VAL A 442 2.86 1.92 -6.13
N ASN A 443 2.21 0.83 -5.73
CA ASN A 443 0.83 0.53 -6.13
C ASN A 443 -0.20 0.70 -5.02
N ASN A 444 0.17 0.53 -3.76
CA ASN A 444 -0.72 0.76 -2.63
C ASN A 444 -0.45 2.10 -1.94
N LEU A 445 0.70 2.27 -1.26
CA LEU A 445 0.99 3.50 -0.51
C LEU A 445 0.82 4.76 -1.38
N ALA A 446 1.47 4.78 -2.54
CA ALA A 446 1.48 5.96 -3.41
C ALA A 446 0.12 6.34 -3.99
N LYS A 447 -0.80 5.37 -4.16
CA LYS A 447 -2.02 5.58 -4.95
C LYS A 447 -3.30 5.52 -4.17
N ILE A 448 -3.29 4.99 -2.94
CA ILE A 448 -4.52 4.68 -2.21
C ILE A 448 -5.37 5.93 -1.95
N HIS A 449 -4.74 7.06 -1.60
CA HIS A 449 -5.46 8.32 -1.39
C HIS A 449 -6.07 8.83 -2.68
N TRP A 450 -5.28 8.97 -3.75
CA TRP A 450 -5.77 9.44 -5.04
C TRP A 450 -6.92 8.59 -5.58
N ARG A 451 -6.88 7.27 -5.36
CA ARG A 451 -7.90 6.34 -5.84
C ARG A 451 -9.24 6.52 -5.13
N TRP A 452 -9.25 6.52 -3.80
CA TRP A 452 -10.52 6.53 -3.03
C TRP A 452 -10.44 7.26 -1.67
N GLY A 453 -9.49 8.17 -1.52
CA GLY A 453 -9.44 9.11 -0.40
C GLY A 453 -8.89 8.56 0.92
N GLN A 454 -8.35 7.32 0.95
CA GLN A 454 -7.75 6.75 2.15
C GLN A 454 -6.34 7.31 2.37
N ALA A 455 -6.10 7.97 3.48
CA ALA A 455 -4.76 8.38 3.89
C ALA A 455 -3.83 7.16 4.11
N ALA A 456 -2.54 7.34 3.85
CA ALA A 456 -1.51 6.32 4.05
C ALA A 456 -0.42 6.88 4.97
N ASP A 457 -0.71 6.89 6.25
CA ASP A 457 0.12 7.44 7.32
C ASP A 457 1.25 6.45 7.68
N VAL A 458 2.20 6.31 6.76
CA VAL A 458 3.29 5.32 6.82
C VAL A 458 4.61 5.95 6.46
N VAL A 459 5.61 5.80 7.32
CA VAL A 459 7.00 6.14 7.02
C VAL A 459 7.77 4.86 6.72
N VAL A 460 8.44 4.82 5.56
CA VAL A 460 9.39 3.76 5.21
C VAL A 460 10.80 4.31 5.39
N ARG A 461 11.47 3.88 6.45
CA ARG A 461 12.82 4.31 6.80
C ARG A 461 13.85 3.41 6.14
N MET A 462 14.84 4.00 5.45
CA MET A 462 15.76 3.28 4.58
C MET A 462 17.21 3.76 4.75
N PRO A 463 18.04 3.02 5.53
CA PRO A 463 19.50 3.21 5.52
C PRO A 463 20.06 2.97 4.11
N THR A 464 20.72 3.98 3.52
CA THR A 464 21.12 4.00 2.11
C THR A 464 22.58 4.39 1.91
N GLY A 465 23.08 4.26 0.68
CA GLY A 465 24.35 4.81 0.24
C GLY A 465 25.59 3.97 0.55
N GLY A 466 26.71 4.37 -0.06
CA GLY A 466 28.02 3.72 0.03
C GLY A 466 28.95 4.30 1.08
N GLY A 467 30.27 4.14 0.87
CA GLY A 467 31.33 4.65 1.76
C GLY A 467 31.59 3.82 2.99
N VAL A 468 30.95 2.65 3.11
CA VAL A 468 31.05 1.74 4.27
C VAL A 468 31.63 0.35 3.92
N GLY A 469 32.02 0.13 2.66
CA GLY A 469 32.62 -1.14 2.21
C GLY A 469 31.66 -2.33 2.21
N ALA A 470 30.36 -2.10 1.95
CA ALA A 470 29.32 -3.12 2.07
C ALA A 470 28.98 -3.82 0.73
N GLY A 471 29.52 -3.35 -0.40
CA GLY A 471 29.37 -3.96 -1.72
C GLY A 471 28.00 -3.77 -2.37
N PRO A 472 27.69 -4.52 -3.46
CA PRO A 472 26.63 -4.17 -4.41
C PRO A 472 25.19 -4.32 -3.87
N TYR A 473 24.97 -5.05 -2.81
CA TYR A 473 23.63 -5.35 -2.28
C TYR A 473 23.32 -4.68 -0.94
N HIS A 474 24.21 -3.76 -0.48
CA HIS A 474 24.06 -3.03 0.78
C HIS A 474 24.52 -1.59 0.69
N SER A 475 24.73 -1.06 -0.51
CA SER A 475 25.32 0.27 -0.71
C SER A 475 24.63 1.11 -1.79
N GLN A 476 23.53 0.63 -2.36
CA GLN A 476 22.85 1.35 -3.43
C GLN A 476 22.14 2.59 -2.88
N SER A 477 22.08 3.63 -3.73
CA SER A 477 21.20 4.78 -3.59
C SER A 477 19.98 4.54 -4.47
N THR A 478 18.79 4.40 -3.86
CA THR A 478 17.59 3.88 -4.56
C THR A 478 16.49 4.93 -4.70
N GLU A 479 16.76 6.17 -4.34
CA GLU A 479 15.78 7.27 -4.33
C GLU A 479 15.19 7.55 -5.70
N ALA A 480 15.95 7.40 -6.78
CA ALA A 480 15.47 7.64 -8.14
C ALA A 480 14.37 6.65 -8.57
N TRP A 481 14.33 5.46 -8.03
CA TRP A 481 13.26 4.48 -8.31
C TRP A 481 11.87 4.97 -7.89
N PHE A 482 11.83 5.84 -6.89
CA PHE A 482 10.59 6.36 -6.32
C PHE A 482 10.32 7.83 -6.69
N PHE A 483 11.33 8.54 -7.16
CA PHE A 483 11.23 9.96 -7.47
C PHE A 483 10.15 10.27 -8.52
N HIS A 484 9.91 9.39 -9.48
CA HIS A 484 8.87 9.53 -10.49
C HIS A 484 7.52 8.89 -10.11
N VAL A 485 7.32 8.45 -8.85
CA VAL A 485 6.08 7.81 -8.39
C VAL A 485 5.18 8.85 -7.72
N PRO A 486 4.09 9.31 -8.39
CA PRO A 486 3.18 10.29 -7.80
C PRO A 486 2.50 9.75 -6.54
N GLY A 487 2.33 10.61 -5.52
CA GLY A 487 1.69 10.28 -4.26
C GLY A 487 2.66 9.89 -3.14
N LEU A 488 3.95 9.76 -3.42
CA LEU A 488 5.00 9.60 -2.40
C LEU A 488 5.61 10.94 -2.02
N LYS A 489 6.08 11.05 -0.77
CA LYS A 489 7.02 12.08 -0.31
C LYS A 489 8.38 11.44 -0.04
N ILE A 490 9.47 12.16 -0.29
CA ILE A 490 10.84 11.65 -0.10
C ILE A 490 11.65 12.69 0.67
N ALA A 491 12.15 12.29 1.83
CA ALA A 491 13.09 13.06 2.64
C ALA A 491 14.47 12.40 2.63
N TYR A 492 15.53 13.24 2.57
CA TYR A 492 16.91 12.77 2.55
C TYR A 492 17.83 13.80 3.26
N PRO A 493 17.85 13.83 4.60
CA PRO A 493 18.59 14.82 5.38
C PRO A 493 20.11 14.68 5.22
N SER A 494 20.81 15.82 5.40
CA SER A 494 22.26 15.93 5.35
C SER A 494 22.89 16.32 6.69
N THR A 495 22.09 16.76 7.67
CA THR A 495 22.56 17.18 9.00
C THR A 495 21.78 16.49 10.13
N PRO A 496 22.35 16.40 11.35
CA PRO A 496 21.64 15.86 12.49
C PRO A 496 20.32 16.60 12.81
N ALA A 497 20.33 17.94 12.75
CA ALA A 497 19.11 18.72 13.00
C ALA A 497 18.04 18.46 11.93
N ASP A 498 18.41 18.41 10.65
CA ASP A 498 17.47 18.09 9.58
C ASP A 498 16.92 16.67 9.71
N ALA A 499 17.78 15.71 10.12
CA ALA A 499 17.36 14.32 10.34
C ALA A 499 16.28 14.21 11.42
N LYS A 500 16.44 14.88 12.56
CA LYS A 500 15.44 14.93 13.64
C LYS A 500 14.14 15.60 13.14
N GLY A 501 14.23 16.83 12.64
CA GLY A 501 13.03 17.61 12.28
C GLY A 501 12.24 17.07 11.10
N LEU A 502 12.92 16.53 10.08
CA LEU A 502 12.24 15.91 8.92
C LEU A 502 11.64 14.54 9.27
N LEU A 503 12.27 13.74 10.16
CA LEU A 503 11.68 12.49 10.63
C LEU A 503 10.43 12.74 11.48
N ARG A 504 10.47 13.74 12.35
CA ARG A 504 9.30 14.18 13.10
C ARG A 504 8.16 14.60 12.16
N MET A 505 8.46 15.41 11.14
CA MET A 505 7.48 15.79 10.11
C MET A 505 6.95 14.58 9.34
N ALA A 506 7.81 13.64 8.96
CA ALA A 506 7.42 12.44 8.22
C ALA A 506 6.39 11.61 8.99
N ILE A 507 6.55 11.47 10.31
CA ILE A 507 5.64 10.70 11.16
C ILE A 507 4.31 11.46 11.39
N ASP A 508 4.34 12.77 11.40
CA ASP A 508 3.12 13.58 11.58
C ASP A 508 2.32 13.75 10.28
N ASP A 509 2.95 13.57 9.11
CA ASP A 509 2.31 13.70 7.79
C ASP A 509 1.33 12.52 7.52
N PRO A 510 0.09 12.78 7.05
CA PRO A 510 -0.88 11.74 6.73
C PRO A 510 -0.59 11.01 5.41
N ASN A 511 0.51 11.32 4.74
CA ASN A 511 0.90 10.77 3.45
C ASN A 511 2.11 9.83 3.58
N PRO A 512 2.32 8.92 2.63
CA PRO A 512 3.46 8.01 2.68
C PRO A 512 4.77 8.75 2.46
N VAL A 513 5.71 8.57 3.38
CA VAL A 513 7.05 9.17 3.31
C VAL A 513 8.10 8.09 3.22
N LEU A 514 8.96 8.18 2.20
CA LEU A 514 10.19 7.43 2.12
C LEU A 514 11.30 8.27 2.74
N PHE A 515 11.89 7.77 3.82
CA PHE A 515 12.89 8.49 4.61
C PHE A 515 14.26 7.83 4.43
N PHE A 516 15.09 8.43 3.57
CA PHE A 516 16.43 7.95 3.28
C PHE A 516 17.45 8.48 4.29
N GLU A 517 18.30 7.62 4.79
CA GLU A 517 19.33 7.95 5.79
C GLU A 517 20.67 7.44 5.32
N HIS A 518 21.60 8.36 4.99
CA HIS A 518 22.90 7.93 4.49
C HIS A 518 23.73 7.27 5.60
N LYS A 519 24.03 5.99 5.46
CA LYS A 519 24.74 5.16 6.47
C LYS A 519 26.09 5.70 6.90
N TYR A 520 26.84 6.28 5.96
CA TYR A 520 28.14 6.90 6.27
C TYR A 520 27.98 8.04 7.28
N LEU A 521 26.92 8.83 7.20
CA LEU A 521 26.67 9.97 8.09
C LEU A 521 26.35 9.52 9.53
N TYR A 522 25.87 8.32 9.76
CA TYR A 522 25.39 7.87 11.06
C TYR A 522 26.37 8.15 12.19
N ARG A 523 27.67 7.87 11.98
CA ARG A 523 28.71 7.99 13.00
C ARG A 523 29.83 8.96 12.64
N SER A 524 29.96 9.33 11.35
CA SER A 524 30.98 10.25 10.89
C SER A 524 30.59 11.71 11.04
N LEU A 525 29.29 12.02 11.12
CA LEU A 525 28.80 13.38 11.23
C LEU A 525 28.22 13.65 12.62
N THR A 526 28.75 14.69 13.26
CA THR A 526 28.23 15.31 14.48
C THR A 526 27.89 16.75 14.18
N GLY A 527 26.82 17.26 14.75
CA GLY A 527 26.43 18.65 14.57
C GLY A 527 25.38 19.11 15.57
N PRO A 528 25.08 20.41 15.56
CA PRO A 528 24.19 21.04 16.52
C PRO A 528 22.74 20.59 16.29
N VAL A 529 22.05 20.21 17.37
CA VAL A 529 20.64 19.78 17.36
C VAL A 529 19.88 20.52 18.47
N PRO A 530 18.69 21.09 18.17
CA PRO A 530 17.80 21.65 19.20
C PRO A 530 17.32 20.57 20.18
N GLU A 531 17.21 20.94 21.47
CA GLU A 531 16.66 20.04 22.50
C GLU A 531 15.14 19.92 22.42
N GLU A 532 14.49 20.97 21.99
CA GLU A 532 13.03 21.02 21.83
C GLU A 532 12.53 20.15 20.66
N ASP A 533 11.26 19.78 20.71
CA ASP A 533 10.56 19.14 19.59
C ASP A 533 10.27 20.17 18.49
N TYR A 534 10.50 19.80 17.23
CA TYR A 534 10.21 20.62 16.05
C TYR A 534 9.98 19.79 14.81
N LEU A 535 9.20 20.34 13.89
CA LEU A 535 8.91 19.77 12.57
C LEU A 535 9.59 20.65 11.51
N LEU A 536 10.27 20.04 10.54
CA LEU A 536 10.80 20.75 9.38
C LEU A 536 9.89 20.53 8.15
N GLU A 537 9.56 21.63 7.49
CA GLU A 537 8.65 21.63 6.35
C GLU A 537 9.28 20.91 5.14
N PHE A 538 8.51 20.03 4.50
CA PHE A 538 8.90 19.39 3.24
C PHE A 538 8.80 20.37 2.06
N GLY A 539 9.72 20.24 1.10
CA GLY A 539 9.81 21.14 -0.04
C GLY A 539 10.52 22.46 0.24
N VAL A 540 11.24 22.55 1.36
CA VAL A 540 12.04 23.71 1.74
C VAL A 540 13.51 23.32 1.82
N GLY A 541 14.28 23.76 0.82
CA GLY A 541 15.73 23.60 0.77
C GLY A 541 16.46 24.61 1.66
N ARG A 542 17.77 24.46 1.79
CA ARG A 542 18.62 25.32 2.57
C ARG A 542 19.83 25.78 1.76
N ILE A 543 20.17 27.08 1.81
CA ILE A 543 21.46 27.58 1.36
C ILE A 543 22.49 27.27 2.45
N VAL A 544 23.39 26.33 2.17
CA VAL A 544 24.48 25.93 3.07
C VAL A 544 25.63 26.96 3.00
N ARG A 545 25.89 27.46 1.78
CA ARG A 545 26.93 28.45 1.52
C ARG A 545 26.42 29.41 0.44
N GLU A 546 26.56 30.71 0.68
CA GLU A 546 26.28 31.74 -0.30
C GLU A 546 27.36 31.78 -1.39
N GLY A 547 26.97 32.06 -2.63
CA GLY A 547 27.88 32.19 -3.76
C GLY A 547 27.30 32.96 -4.93
N ARG A 548 28.16 33.24 -5.95
CA ARG A 548 27.80 34.07 -7.13
C ARG A 548 28.26 33.49 -8.46
N ASP A 549 29.24 32.58 -8.47
CA ASP A 549 29.88 32.11 -9.71
C ASP A 549 29.23 30.84 -10.26
N ALA A 550 28.65 29.99 -9.39
CA ALA A 550 27.91 28.80 -9.76
C ALA A 550 27.03 28.35 -8.60
N THR A 551 26.03 27.51 -8.88
CA THR A 551 25.20 26.82 -7.87
C THR A 551 25.47 25.33 -7.92
N VAL A 552 25.78 24.72 -6.77
CA VAL A 552 25.77 23.27 -6.55
C VAL A 552 24.49 22.89 -5.84
N ILE A 553 23.73 22.00 -6.44
CA ILE A 553 22.45 21.46 -5.92
C ILE A 553 22.67 20.01 -5.52
N THR A 554 22.42 19.67 -4.27
CA THR A 554 22.65 18.30 -3.75
C THR A 554 21.79 17.98 -2.54
N TYR A 555 21.98 16.79 -1.94
CA TYR A 555 21.29 16.29 -0.75
C TYR A 555 22.14 15.21 -0.07
N GLY A 556 21.78 14.83 1.15
CA GLY A 556 22.40 13.74 1.89
C GLY A 556 23.92 13.90 2.01
N LEU A 557 24.69 12.86 1.73
CA LEU A 557 26.16 12.88 1.80
C LEU A 557 26.79 13.85 0.78
N GLY A 558 26.09 14.14 -0.32
CA GLY A 558 26.57 15.08 -1.35
C GLY A 558 26.86 16.48 -0.80
N VAL A 559 26.15 16.90 0.24
CA VAL A 559 26.41 18.19 0.91
C VAL A 559 27.81 18.20 1.54
N GLN A 560 28.18 17.13 2.25
CA GLN A 560 29.50 17.02 2.87
C GLN A 560 30.62 16.97 1.83
N TRP A 561 30.42 16.30 0.70
CA TRP A 561 31.38 16.28 -0.39
C TRP A 561 31.58 17.66 -1.03
N ALA A 562 30.48 18.39 -1.22
CA ALA A 562 30.55 19.74 -1.77
C ALA A 562 31.26 20.71 -0.80
N GLU A 563 30.93 20.67 0.49
CA GLU A 563 31.62 21.49 1.51
C GLU A 563 33.12 21.23 1.53
N GLN A 564 33.55 19.94 1.51
CA GLN A 564 34.97 19.58 1.49
C GLN A 564 35.70 20.15 0.28
N VAL A 565 35.11 20.09 -0.91
CA VAL A 565 35.71 20.69 -2.12
C VAL A 565 35.73 22.20 -2.03
N LEU A 566 34.67 22.85 -1.59
CA LEU A 566 34.60 24.31 -1.48
C LEU A 566 35.52 24.87 -0.38
N ASP A 567 35.76 24.12 0.69
CA ASP A 567 36.72 24.50 1.72
C ASP A 567 38.19 24.42 1.24
N ALA A 568 38.48 23.49 0.31
CA ALA A 568 39.77 23.38 -0.34
C ALA A 568 40.00 24.51 -1.37
N HIS A 569 38.92 25.17 -1.85
CA HIS A 569 38.96 26.23 -2.85
C HIS A 569 38.25 27.52 -2.37
N PRO A 570 38.78 28.20 -1.36
CA PRO A 570 38.12 29.38 -0.79
C PRO A 570 37.98 30.56 -1.77
N GLU A 571 38.70 30.53 -2.89
CA GLU A 571 38.60 31.51 -3.99
C GLU A 571 37.34 31.31 -4.84
N TRP A 572 36.65 30.18 -4.77
CA TRP A 572 35.42 29.91 -5.51
C TRP A 572 34.20 30.46 -4.79
N SER A 573 33.45 31.34 -5.47
CA SER A 573 32.20 31.88 -4.94
C SER A 573 31.01 31.01 -5.37
N VAL A 574 30.95 29.78 -4.87
CA VAL A 574 29.92 28.82 -5.25
C VAL A 574 28.83 28.75 -4.19
N GLU A 575 27.59 28.92 -4.63
CA GLU A 575 26.41 28.69 -3.78
C GLU A 575 26.13 27.22 -3.66
N LEU A 576 25.96 26.73 -2.43
CA LEU A 576 25.63 25.33 -2.14
C LEU A 576 24.22 25.24 -1.58
N ILE A 577 23.37 24.47 -2.26
CA ILE A 577 22.00 24.19 -1.86
C ILE A 577 21.87 22.73 -1.42
N ASP A 578 21.37 22.54 -0.21
CA ASP A 578 20.87 21.27 0.31
C ASP A 578 19.36 21.19 0.08
N LEU A 579 18.91 20.22 -0.72
CA LEU A 579 17.49 20.02 -1.03
C LEU A 579 16.69 19.50 0.16
N ARG A 580 17.29 18.77 1.12
CA ARG A 580 16.66 18.15 2.28
C ARG A 580 15.55 17.16 1.94
N THR A 581 14.70 17.50 0.96
CA THR A 581 13.61 16.66 0.46
C THR A 581 13.64 16.60 -1.06
N LEU A 582 13.28 15.45 -1.62
CA LEU A 582 13.31 15.20 -3.06
C LEU A 582 11.91 15.22 -3.68
N LEU A 583 10.89 14.83 -2.90
CA LEU A 583 9.48 14.96 -3.26
C LEU A 583 8.67 15.46 -2.04
N PRO A 584 8.19 16.68 -2.09
CA PRO A 584 8.54 17.75 -3.04
C PRO A 584 9.97 18.25 -2.79
N TRP A 585 10.63 18.82 -3.81
CA TRP A 585 11.87 19.57 -3.67
C TRP A 585 11.62 21.07 -3.82
N ASP A 586 12.56 21.90 -3.33
CA ASP A 586 12.46 23.37 -3.39
C ASP A 586 12.88 23.91 -4.77
N GLU A 587 11.98 23.78 -5.74
CA GLU A 587 12.19 24.26 -7.09
C GLU A 587 12.40 25.77 -7.13
N ALA A 588 11.67 26.53 -6.32
CA ALA A 588 11.74 27.98 -6.29
C ALA A 588 13.12 28.47 -5.82
N LEU A 589 13.68 27.89 -4.78
CA LEU A 589 15.01 28.19 -4.27
C LEU A 589 16.07 27.89 -5.33
N VAL A 590 16.03 26.73 -5.95
CA VAL A 590 16.98 26.30 -6.98
C VAL A 590 16.94 27.26 -8.17
N MET A 591 15.75 27.58 -8.68
CA MET A 591 15.63 28.50 -9.84
C MET A 591 16.08 29.92 -9.50
N ALA A 592 15.84 30.40 -8.28
CA ALA A 592 16.34 31.72 -7.85
C ALA A 592 17.87 31.75 -7.77
N SER A 593 18.49 30.72 -7.24
CA SER A 593 19.95 30.59 -7.15
C SER A 593 20.59 30.51 -8.55
N VAL A 594 20.06 29.66 -9.42
CA VAL A 594 20.59 29.50 -10.80
C VAL A 594 20.48 30.80 -11.58
N ARG A 595 19.38 31.57 -11.46
CA ARG A 595 19.26 32.89 -12.08
C ARG A 595 20.28 33.90 -11.54
N LYS A 596 20.68 33.75 -10.28
CA LYS A 596 21.71 34.62 -9.65
C LYS A 596 23.12 34.30 -10.15
N THR A 597 23.43 33.00 -10.32
CA THR A 597 24.81 32.53 -10.56
C THR A 597 25.11 32.22 -12.02
N GLY A 598 24.10 32.01 -12.86
CA GLY A 598 24.25 31.69 -14.28
C GLY A 598 24.78 30.29 -14.60
N LYS A 599 25.25 29.53 -13.61
CA LYS A 599 25.84 28.20 -13.76
C LYS A 599 25.33 27.23 -12.70
N ALA A 600 25.05 26.00 -13.09
CA ALA A 600 24.53 25.00 -12.19
C ALA A 600 25.21 23.64 -12.33
N LEU A 601 25.43 22.95 -11.19
CA LEU A 601 25.88 21.57 -11.11
C LEU A 601 24.98 20.82 -10.17
N VAL A 602 24.37 19.71 -10.63
CA VAL A 602 23.58 18.81 -9.79
C VAL A 602 24.46 17.63 -9.39
N LEU A 603 24.63 17.44 -8.08
CA LEU A 603 25.43 16.39 -7.47
C LEU A 603 24.55 15.37 -6.77
N HIS A 604 24.71 14.09 -7.06
CA HIS A 604 24.06 12.99 -6.30
C HIS A 604 24.90 11.72 -6.31
N GLU A 605 24.65 10.86 -5.33
CA GLU A 605 25.38 9.59 -5.19
C GLU A 605 24.89 8.51 -6.14
N ASP A 606 23.61 8.48 -6.47
CA ASP A 606 23.06 7.51 -7.43
C ASP A 606 23.78 7.59 -8.79
N THR A 607 23.56 6.60 -9.66
CA THR A 607 24.17 6.54 -11.00
C THR A 607 23.75 7.73 -11.89
N MET A 608 24.56 8.03 -12.89
CA MET A 608 24.32 9.17 -13.80
C MET A 608 23.04 9.01 -14.61
N THR A 609 22.85 7.82 -15.19
CA THR A 609 21.72 7.54 -16.08
C THR A 609 20.47 7.25 -15.26
N GLY A 610 19.42 8.07 -15.46
CA GLY A 610 18.14 7.92 -14.74
C GLY A 610 18.14 8.44 -13.30
N GLY A 611 19.27 8.91 -12.78
CA GLY A 611 19.33 9.60 -11.50
C GLY A 611 18.56 10.92 -11.50
N ILE A 612 18.13 11.39 -10.33
CA ILE A 612 17.25 12.58 -10.19
C ILE A 612 17.88 13.87 -10.72
N GLY A 613 19.21 13.93 -10.82
CA GLY A 613 19.91 15.05 -11.43
C GLY A 613 19.52 15.31 -12.88
N ALA A 614 19.02 14.32 -13.60
CA ALA A 614 18.52 14.48 -14.96
C ALA A 614 17.25 15.33 -14.99
N GLU A 615 16.29 15.05 -14.09
CA GLU A 615 15.04 15.82 -13.97
C GLU A 615 15.31 17.24 -13.49
N ILE A 616 16.11 17.42 -12.44
CA ILE A 616 16.47 18.76 -11.94
C ILE A 616 17.15 19.57 -13.04
N SER A 617 18.10 18.97 -13.80
CA SER A 617 18.75 19.63 -14.94
C SER A 617 17.75 20.04 -16.03
N ALA A 618 16.79 19.16 -16.37
CA ALA A 618 15.73 19.47 -17.33
C ALA A 618 14.89 20.68 -16.88
N ARG A 619 14.45 20.68 -15.63
CA ARG A 619 13.66 21.79 -15.04
C ARG A 619 14.43 23.10 -15.01
N ILE A 620 15.72 23.06 -14.70
CA ILE A 620 16.59 24.27 -14.78
C ILE A 620 16.65 24.79 -16.22
N HIS A 621 16.85 23.92 -17.23
CA HIS A 621 16.86 24.37 -18.63
C HIS A 621 15.49 24.92 -19.07
N GLU A 622 14.39 24.34 -18.64
CA GLU A 622 13.05 24.85 -18.98
C GLU A 622 12.77 26.23 -18.39
N GLN A 623 13.24 26.51 -17.17
CA GLN A 623 12.86 27.74 -16.45
C GLN A 623 13.93 28.82 -16.39
N CYS A 624 15.19 28.46 -16.58
CA CYS A 624 16.33 29.37 -16.43
C CYS A 624 17.21 29.44 -17.68
N PHE A 625 16.78 28.90 -18.83
CA PHE A 625 17.61 28.83 -20.05
C PHE A 625 18.27 30.15 -20.42
N GLU A 626 17.53 31.27 -20.36
CA GLU A 626 18.03 32.61 -20.69
C GLU A 626 19.03 33.18 -19.66
N ALA A 627 19.10 32.57 -18.47
CA ALA A 627 20.01 32.97 -17.39
C ALA A 627 21.28 32.09 -17.33
N LEU A 628 21.35 31.02 -18.14
CA LEU A 628 22.47 30.10 -18.11
C LEU A 628 23.63 30.58 -18.96
N ASP A 629 24.81 30.67 -18.34
CA ASP A 629 26.10 30.97 -19.00
C ASP A 629 26.83 29.69 -19.46
N ALA A 630 26.37 28.51 -18.99
CA ALA A 630 26.91 27.19 -19.30
C ALA A 630 25.82 26.12 -19.31
N PRO A 631 26.03 24.97 -19.99
CA PRO A 631 25.15 23.80 -19.80
C PRO A 631 25.13 23.37 -18.33
N VAL A 632 23.95 22.94 -17.83
CA VAL A 632 23.85 22.39 -16.49
C VAL A 632 24.72 21.14 -16.39
N ALA A 633 25.69 21.14 -15.49
CA ALA A 633 26.55 20.00 -15.22
C ALA A 633 25.87 19.01 -14.29
N ARG A 634 26.18 17.73 -14.43
CA ARG A 634 25.77 16.69 -13.50
C ARG A 634 26.99 15.89 -13.06
N THR A 635 27.14 15.72 -11.75
CA THR A 635 28.14 14.84 -11.14
C THR A 635 27.43 13.74 -10.38
N ALA A 636 27.67 12.50 -10.76
CA ALA A 636 27.00 11.32 -10.20
C ALA A 636 27.97 10.14 -10.15
N SER A 637 27.57 9.05 -9.53
CA SER A 637 28.33 7.81 -9.56
C SER A 637 28.33 7.18 -10.96
N LEU A 638 29.23 6.23 -11.19
CA LEU A 638 29.34 5.58 -12.49
C LEU A 638 28.13 4.69 -12.80
N ASP A 639 27.78 4.59 -14.07
CA ASP A 639 26.71 3.71 -14.56
C ASP A 639 27.12 2.24 -14.52
N THR A 640 27.47 1.75 -13.33
CA THR A 640 27.80 0.36 -13.04
C THR A 640 27.13 -0.10 -11.74
N ALA A 641 27.11 -1.40 -11.47
CA ALA A 641 26.76 -1.88 -10.14
C ALA A 641 27.80 -1.38 -9.11
N PHE A 642 27.34 -1.19 -7.87
CA PHE A 642 28.18 -0.72 -6.77
C PHE A 642 29.33 -1.73 -6.49
N PRO A 643 30.61 -1.34 -6.52
CA PRO A 643 31.71 -2.27 -6.33
C PRO A 643 32.05 -2.49 -4.85
N PHE A 644 32.77 -3.61 -4.57
CA PHE A 644 33.16 -3.94 -3.20
C PHE A 644 34.56 -3.47 -2.80
N ALA A 645 35.53 -3.58 -3.74
CA ALA A 645 36.91 -3.22 -3.41
C ALA A 645 37.04 -1.71 -3.21
N ALA A 646 37.73 -1.28 -2.15
CA ALA A 646 37.82 0.12 -1.73
C ALA A 646 38.32 1.08 -2.84
N ASP A 647 39.26 0.65 -3.68
CA ASP A 647 39.75 1.48 -4.80
C ASP A 647 38.71 1.62 -5.91
N LEU A 648 37.94 0.55 -6.16
CA LEU A 648 36.82 0.60 -7.12
C LEU A 648 35.66 1.44 -6.56
N GLU A 649 35.34 1.29 -5.27
CA GLU A 649 34.32 2.10 -4.60
C GLU A 649 34.66 3.58 -4.67
N ARG A 650 35.90 3.99 -4.34
CA ARG A 650 36.34 5.39 -4.47
C ARG A 650 36.21 5.91 -5.89
N ASN A 651 36.55 5.13 -6.90
CA ASN A 651 36.40 5.52 -8.30
C ASN A 651 34.93 5.56 -8.75
N PHE A 652 34.09 4.67 -8.21
CA PHE A 652 32.65 4.63 -8.51
C PHE A 652 31.92 5.87 -8.02
N MET A 653 32.20 6.31 -6.80
CA MET A 653 31.49 7.38 -6.10
C MET A 653 31.62 8.73 -6.79
N ALA A 654 30.54 9.53 -6.76
CA ALA A 654 30.43 10.82 -7.43
C ALA A 654 31.50 11.84 -6.99
N ASN A 655 31.89 11.84 -5.72
CA ASN A 655 32.88 12.78 -5.16
C ASN A 655 34.24 12.69 -5.86
N ALA A 656 34.61 11.55 -6.45
CA ALA A 656 35.87 11.38 -7.20
C ALA A 656 35.97 12.32 -8.44
N ARG A 657 34.84 12.84 -8.91
CA ARG A 657 34.76 13.69 -10.12
C ARG A 657 34.33 15.12 -9.82
N LEU A 658 33.82 15.41 -8.63
CA LEU A 658 33.18 16.68 -8.28
C LEU A 658 34.10 17.89 -8.50
N GLU A 659 35.31 17.84 -7.98
CA GLU A 659 36.28 18.97 -8.11
C GLU A 659 36.62 19.28 -9.57
N ALA A 660 36.86 18.24 -10.39
CA ALA A 660 37.16 18.40 -11.81
C ALA A 660 35.96 18.94 -12.59
N ASP A 661 34.74 18.45 -12.30
CA ASP A 661 33.52 18.91 -12.96
C ASP A 661 33.20 20.36 -12.59
N LEU A 662 33.33 20.72 -11.31
CA LEU A 662 33.12 22.10 -10.85
C LEU A 662 34.19 23.07 -11.42
N THR A 663 35.46 22.63 -11.45
CA THR A 663 36.54 23.40 -12.10
C THR A 663 36.22 23.66 -13.57
N ARG A 664 35.70 22.67 -14.29
CA ARG A 664 35.31 22.81 -15.70
C ARG A 664 34.13 23.78 -15.85
N LEU A 665 33.11 23.69 -15.00
CA LEU A 665 31.94 24.56 -15.01
C LEU A 665 32.32 26.04 -14.75
N LEU A 666 33.19 26.28 -13.77
CA LEU A 666 33.61 27.65 -13.42
C LEU A 666 34.43 28.36 -14.54
N LYS A 667 35.06 27.60 -15.46
CA LYS A 667 35.81 28.13 -16.58
C LYS A 667 34.95 28.56 -17.78
N HIS A 668 33.68 28.18 -17.82
CA HIS A 668 32.72 28.71 -18.79
C HIS A 668 32.41 30.17 -18.51
#